data_46517c7c01ced7032adbe0beecf3d1a9
#
_entry.id   46517c7c01ced7032adbe0beecf3d1a9
#
_cell.length_a   1.000
_cell.length_b   1.000
_cell.length_c   1.000
_cell.angle_alpha   90.00
_cell.angle_beta   90.00
_cell.angle_gamma   90.00
#
_symmetry.space_group_name_H-M   'P 1'
#
loop_
_entity.id
_entity.type
_entity.pdbx_description
1 polymer ?
#
loop_
_entity_poly.entity_id
_entity_poly.type
_entity_poly.pdbx_seq_one_letter_code
_entity_poly.pdbx_strand_id
1 'polypeptide(L)'
;MSKSSDAAVSLSKDTPPAAERRLHVARAELALALPDHLALRDVPLKPDPLEALAAAVADVRASLQERADLVLDLVPVAAGKVARRRSRLLAAARRSPNDMPAIPGMPRQGGGGAGFSLDRLSSIGSEIAAEMRGAQAKRPSAGSRPRPQRMLNATDMKAAMGKFHPGVDPVFDLQLLLRTCSTDPHRPRLLLDQLLAALEGWAGDNYLRPVGLNLGLTRLRADSVFYRQHFDRRFETGLFAPRRRGWVTGEEIAGLLKPPTKHNSAANVMRSGGVVPPPHPGLPSWTGQPDLLPLGWVSRPGGGERLAGIPLRYLLFALFLGKAGYGKTEMSLVQAIALAHNGHGILFLDPHGDGWQRARPYLAHRELAPRIWEIDLTSPDMDAKVASWNPLSMQNRKEEDIPDIVQYVVTGFSSALNWSDSAGRAKTILTRSVESLVELSLLLAKAGKPELAPTIFQIRTILTDEEWRDAVVPYLSKNLRDFWEKTYKKYPGEATPVVTNIIERLDSSNAVKAFLGSSLSTYDIRTAMDQGKVVFICPSGTGDTDRIVACLLIYDLFRAGLSRRDIPVADRKDFYCFIDELTAVDGASKGTLAAIAEQLRKFRVKLLAMTQMAQRLTPTTRQGLLQNLSVLSTTASDVDEALLVTRRWGKKVEPDTITALRPYNYVMSVTLADGRTDPFRVRGASVEELYEDYHRPDDLSKLSASVDQNLRRRPVRDILDDLRRLDNRIMRALASIQVQPDDDDDVPRGREQQRAADNTQAQVEEGPESGRIRISKDPGTVISGSTDEESPYDEEEPPYDEDDGPAGGSVVV
;
A
#
# COMPACT_ATOMS: atom_id res chain seq x y z
N MET A 1 18.89 -47.40 -30.95
CA MET A 1 20.23 -47.24 -31.52
C MET A 1 20.43 -45.79 -31.90
N SER A 2 21.17 -45.05 -31.14
CA SER A 2 22.29 -44.14 -31.46
C SER A 2 22.39 -43.14 -30.31
N LYS A 3 23.36 -43.35 -29.54
CA LYS A 3 24.50 -42.66 -28.95
C LYS A 3 24.30 -41.18 -28.65
N SER A 4 24.13 -40.94 -27.36
CA SER A 4 24.44 -39.71 -26.65
C SER A 4 25.94 -39.48 -26.64
N SER A 5 26.43 -38.30 -27.02
CA SER A 5 27.82 -37.88 -26.85
C SER A 5 27.90 -37.06 -25.56
N ASP A 6 28.48 -37.63 -24.51
CA ASP A 6 29.00 -36.97 -23.35
C ASP A 6 30.22 -36.12 -23.73
N ALA A 7 30.08 -34.81 -23.65
CA ALA A 7 31.21 -33.89 -23.66
C ALA A 7 31.64 -33.67 -22.23
N ALA A 8 32.56 -34.52 -21.76
CA ALA A 8 33.30 -34.30 -20.53
C ALA A 8 34.24 -33.10 -20.71
N VAL A 9 33.94 -31.97 -20.04
CA VAL A 9 34.88 -30.86 -19.90
C VAL A 9 35.96 -31.30 -18.92
N SER A 10 37.15 -31.56 -19.44
CA SER A 10 38.36 -31.80 -18.65
C SER A 10 38.72 -30.50 -17.92
N LEU A 11 38.54 -30.45 -16.62
CA LEU A 11 39.10 -29.45 -15.74
C LEU A 11 40.64 -29.64 -15.75
N SER A 12 41.35 -28.68 -16.32
CA SER A 12 42.80 -28.61 -16.24
C SER A 12 43.24 -28.51 -14.77
N LYS A 13 43.98 -29.51 -14.32
CA LYS A 13 44.67 -29.53 -13.04
C LYS A 13 45.96 -28.70 -13.12
N ASP A 14 45.90 -27.40 -13.21
CA ASP A 14 47.02 -26.51 -12.99
C ASP A 14 46.54 -25.13 -12.54
N THR A 15 45.81 -25.08 -11.42
CA THR A 15 45.73 -23.86 -10.65
C THR A 15 46.68 -24.04 -9.48
N PRO A 16 47.76 -23.26 -9.36
CA PRO A 16 48.63 -23.34 -8.19
C PRO A 16 47.78 -23.04 -6.94
N PRO A 17 48.09 -23.72 -5.79
CA PRO A 17 47.37 -23.47 -4.57
C PRO A 17 47.41 -21.98 -4.26
N ALA A 18 46.24 -21.38 -4.03
CA ALA A 18 46.14 -19.95 -3.69
C ALA A 18 47.08 -19.73 -2.49
N ALA A 19 48.21 -19.04 -2.72
CA ALA A 19 49.09 -18.65 -1.64
C ALA A 19 48.26 -17.99 -0.58
N GLU A 20 48.29 -18.48 0.66
CA GLU A 20 47.61 -17.90 1.79
C GLU A 20 47.95 -16.41 1.87
N ARG A 21 47.07 -15.58 1.39
CA ARG A 21 47.31 -14.12 1.37
C ARG A 21 47.38 -13.68 2.82
N ARG A 22 48.53 -13.24 3.25
CA ARG A 22 48.79 -12.79 4.61
C ARG A 22 47.80 -11.66 4.99
N LEU A 23 47.04 -11.86 6.05
CA LEU A 23 46.14 -10.85 6.54
C LEU A 23 46.92 -9.81 7.34
N HIS A 24 46.85 -8.57 6.92
CA HIS A 24 47.38 -7.40 7.63
C HIS A 24 46.33 -6.84 8.55
N VAL A 25 46.73 -6.45 9.77
CA VAL A 25 45.81 -6.01 10.83
C VAL A 25 46.31 -4.70 11.46
N ALA A 26 45.43 -3.72 11.58
CA ALA A 26 45.65 -2.50 12.30
C ALA A 26 44.74 -2.43 13.56
N ARG A 27 45.27 -1.91 14.67
CA ARG A 27 44.63 -1.93 15.97
C ARG A 27 44.68 -0.58 16.65
N ALA A 28 43.61 -0.18 17.33
CA ALA A 28 43.59 0.98 18.24
C ALA A 28 42.73 0.69 19.46
N GLU A 29 43.25 1.01 20.65
CA GLU A 29 42.48 1.13 21.86
C GLU A 29 42.22 2.60 22.09
N LEU A 30 40.97 2.99 22.34
CA LEU A 30 40.60 4.37 22.62
C LEU A 30 40.32 4.60 24.09
N ALA A 31 40.70 5.75 24.57
CA ALA A 31 40.37 6.20 25.91
C ALA A 31 40.11 7.70 25.95
N LEU A 32 39.47 8.19 26.98
CA LEU A 32 39.28 9.62 27.22
C LEU A 32 40.64 10.37 27.25
N ALA A 33 40.73 11.41 26.44
CA ALA A 33 41.95 12.19 26.32
C ALA A 33 42.26 13.05 27.57
N LEU A 34 41.22 13.58 28.20
CA LEU A 34 41.23 14.45 29.35
C LEU A 34 40.65 13.70 30.58
N PRO A 35 40.69 14.26 31.76
CA PRO A 35 40.14 13.67 32.96
C PRO A 35 38.64 13.37 32.81
N ASP A 36 38.20 12.26 33.42
CA ASP A 36 36.87 11.65 33.32
C ASP A 36 35.70 12.51 33.82
N HIS A 37 35.96 13.63 34.49
CA HIS A 37 34.91 14.56 34.86
C HIS A 37 34.50 15.53 33.74
N LEU A 38 35.25 15.59 32.66
CA LEU A 38 34.88 16.28 31.45
C LEU A 38 34.09 15.33 30.54
N ALA A 39 32.96 15.80 30.05
CA ALA A 39 32.04 14.99 29.31
C ALA A 39 32.41 14.87 27.84
N LEU A 40 32.11 13.71 27.26
CA LEU A 40 31.94 13.58 25.80
C LEU A 40 30.70 14.38 25.40
N ARG A 41 30.59 14.66 24.11
CA ARG A 41 29.44 15.34 23.57
C ARG A 41 28.23 14.39 23.61
N ASP A 42 27.11 14.86 24.13
CA ASP A 42 25.81 14.25 23.89
C ASP A 42 25.41 14.48 22.43
N VAL A 43 25.25 13.41 21.69
CA VAL A 43 25.02 13.49 20.26
C VAL A 43 23.53 13.27 19.99
N PRO A 44 22.84 14.28 19.40
CA PRO A 44 21.43 14.19 19.10
C PRO A 44 21.16 13.03 18.12
N LEU A 45 19.97 12.44 18.19
CA LEU A 45 19.57 11.33 17.30
C LEU A 45 19.26 11.77 15.87
N LYS A 46 19.22 13.06 15.60
CA LYS A 46 18.98 13.64 14.27
C LYS A 46 19.98 14.77 14.02
N PRO A 47 20.92 14.63 13.06
CA PRO A 47 21.16 13.44 12.23
C PRO A 47 21.60 12.22 13.03
N ASP A 48 21.59 11.01 12.43
CA ASP A 48 21.99 9.79 13.12
C ASP A 48 23.48 9.80 13.46
N PRO A 49 23.89 9.69 14.75
CA PRO A 49 25.29 9.69 15.12
C PRO A 49 26.11 8.54 14.51
N LEU A 50 25.47 7.44 14.12
CA LEU A 50 26.14 6.32 13.45
C LEU A 50 26.36 6.52 11.95
N GLU A 51 25.85 7.62 11.36
CA GLU A 51 25.98 7.86 9.93
C GLU A 51 27.45 7.98 9.49
N ALA A 52 28.27 8.71 10.25
CA ALA A 52 29.69 8.85 9.97
C ALA A 52 30.45 7.52 10.09
N LEU A 53 30.08 6.68 11.08
CA LEU A 53 30.66 5.34 11.23
C LEU A 53 30.23 4.40 10.10
N ALA A 54 28.96 4.45 9.70
CA ALA A 54 28.46 3.67 8.57
C ALA A 54 29.15 4.09 7.27
N ALA A 55 29.31 5.38 7.02
CA ALA A 55 30.01 5.89 5.86
C ALA A 55 31.52 5.46 5.85
N ALA A 56 32.17 5.49 7.03
CA ALA A 56 33.58 5.08 7.16
C ALA A 56 33.81 3.59 6.78
N VAL A 57 32.80 2.73 6.91
CA VAL A 57 32.88 1.29 6.55
C VAL A 57 32.19 0.98 5.23
N ALA A 58 31.68 1.97 4.50
CA ALA A 58 30.97 1.74 3.23
C ALA A 58 31.90 1.16 2.13
N ASP A 59 33.20 1.42 2.20
CA ASP A 59 34.19 0.97 1.22
C ASP A 59 34.94 -0.33 1.64
N VAL A 60 34.38 -1.08 2.57
CA VAL A 60 34.95 -2.38 2.99
C VAL A 60 34.72 -3.42 1.89
N ARG A 61 35.80 -4.06 1.42
CA ARG A 61 35.84 -4.96 0.26
C ARG A 61 35.95 -6.42 0.68
N ALA A 62 34.90 -7.19 0.46
CA ALA A 62 34.91 -8.63 0.74
C ALA A 62 36.00 -9.40 -0.07
N SER A 63 36.32 -8.95 -1.30
CA SER A 63 37.34 -9.53 -2.16
C SER A 63 38.77 -9.44 -1.58
N LEU A 64 39.02 -8.47 -0.71
CA LEU A 64 40.29 -8.28 0.01
C LEU A 64 40.23 -8.81 1.45
N GLN A 65 39.18 -9.58 1.81
CA GLN A 65 38.92 -10.08 3.17
C GLN A 65 38.95 -8.94 4.22
N GLU A 66 38.50 -7.76 3.82
CA GLU A 66 38.47 -6.61 4.70
C GLU A 66 37.42 -6.77 5.79
N ARG A 67 37.76 -6.34 7.00
CA ARG A 67 36.87 -6.23 8.15
C ARG A 67 37.21 -4.97 8.93
N ALA A 68 36.20 -4.37 9.51
CA ALA A 68 36.32 -3.23 10.40
C ALA A 68 35.41 -3.48 11.60
N ASP A 69 36.03 -3.76 12.74
CA ASP A 69 35.34 -4.16 13.96
C ASP A 69 35.55 -3.07 15.03
N LEU A 70 34.46 -2.72 15.71
CA LEU A 70 34.45 -1.85 16.88
C LEU A 70 33.84 -2.65 18.04
N VAL A 71 34.59 -2.82 19.14
CA VAL A 71 34.16 -3.48 20.36
C VAL A 71 34.07 -2.44 21.46
N LEU A 72 32.90 -2.35 22.07
CA LEU A 72 32.59 -1.45 23.18
C LEU A 72 32.19 -2.30 24.39
N ASP A 73 33.08 -2.36 25.38
CA ASP A 73 32.82 -3.04 26.64
C ASP A 73 32.57 -2.00 27.73
N LEU A 74 31.51 -2.21 28.50
CA LEU A 74 31.06 -1.32 29.56
C LEU A 74 30.90 -2.09 30.85
N VAL A 75 31.51 -1.60 31.90
CA VAL A 75 31.37 -2.15 33.26
C VAL A 75 30.72 -1.11 34.16
N PRO A 76 29.57 -1.39 34.80
CA PRO A 76 28.90 -0.47 35.67
C PRO A 76 29.78 -0.10 36.86
N VAL A 77 29.83 1.19 37.17
CA VAL A 77 30.57 1.72 38.34
C VAL A 77 29.63 1.82 39.54
N ALA A 78 29.99 1.16 40.64
CA ALA A 78 29.18 1.19 41.86
C ALA A 78 28.95 2.61 42.36
N ALA A 79 27.70 2.95 42.71
CA ALA A 79 27.29 4.29 43.16
C ALA A 79 28.17 4.88 44.25
N GLY A 80 28.62 4.08 45.20
CA GLY A 80 29.54 4.52 46.23
C GLY A 80 30.94 4.92 45.74
N LYS A 81 31.41 4.41 44.59
CA LYS A 81 32.64 4.86 43.93
C LYS A 81 32.42 6.19 43.26
N VAL A 82 31.28 6.36 42.58
CA VAL A 82 30.89 7.62 41.93
C VAL A 82 30.76 8.74 42.96
N ALA A 83 30.04 8.49 44.05
CA ALA A 83 29.88 9.45 45.14
C ALA A 83 31.22 9.88 45.77
N ARG A 84 32.14 8.93 46.01
CA ARG A 84 33.49 9.21 46.48
C ARG A 84 34.29 10.06 45.49
N ARG A 85 34.18 9.81 44.19
CA ARG A 85 34.83 10.58 43.14
C ARG A 85 34.28 11.99 43.11
N ARG A 86 32.95 12.15 43.15
CA ARG A 86 32.28 13.44 43.24
C ARG A 86 32.77 14.25 44.46
N SER A 87 32.76 13.66 45.65
CA SER A 87 33.20 14.34 46.88
C SER A 87 34.65 14.84 46.79
N ARG A 88 35.54 14.04 46.18
CA ARG A 88 36.93 14.43 45.94
C ARG A 88 37.06 15.63 44.99
N LEU A 89 36.28 15.62 43.90
CA LEU A 89 36.26 16.73 42.93
C LEU A 89 35.73 18.00 43.57
N LEU A 90 34.66 17.91 44.34
CA LEU A 90 34.09 19.06 45.06
C LEU A 90 35.05 19.60 46.13
N ALA A 91 35.75 18.73 46.85
CA ALA A 91 36.74 19.15 47.84
C ALA A 91 37.96 19.84 47.17
N ALA A 92 38.39 19.32 46.00
CA ALA A 92 39.46 19.94 45.21
C ALA A 92 39.07 21.33 44.67
N ALA A 93 37.79 21.48 44.20
CA ALA A 93 37.27 22.74 43.69
C ALA A 93 37.06 23.82 44.77
N ARG A 94 36.89 23.44 46.03
CA ARG A 94 36.72 24.36 47.17
C ARG A 94 38.04 24.86 47.73
N ARG A 95 39.18 24.28 47.35
CA ARG A 95 40.48 24.78 47.76
C ARG A 95 40.80 26.07 47.04
N SER A 96 40.94 27.16 47.82
CA SER A 96 41.33 28.47 47.28
C SER A 96 42.76 28.40 46.73
N PRO A 97 43.09 29.16 45.68
CA PRO A 97 44.48 29.30 45.24
C PRO A 97 45.47 29.81 46.35
N ASN A 98 44.94 30.47 47.33
CA ASN A 98 45.75 30.99 48.43
C ASN A 98 46.01 29.97 49.53
N ASP A 99 45.41 28.85 49.60
CA ASP A 99 45.55 27.79 50.60
C ASP A 99 46.67 26.77 50.33
N MET A 100 47.51 27.02 49.34
CA MET A 100 48.69 26.19 49.13
C MET A 100 49.77 26.58 50.17
N PRO A 101 50.24 25.58 50.96
CA PRO A 101 51.38 25.87 51.86
C PRO A 101 52.58 26.29 51.04
N ALA A 102 53.13 27.43 51.32
CA ALA A 102 54.36 27.90 50.73
C ALA A 102 55.48 26.90 50.99
N ILE A 103 56.07 26.38 49.92
CA ILE A 103 57.26 25.53 50.05
C ILE A 103 58.44 26.46 50.26
N PRO A 104 59.12 26.42 51.39
CA PRO A 104 60.31 27.26 51.61
C PRO A 104 61.45 26.74 50.73
N GLY A 105 61.96 27.58 49.87
CA GLY A 105 63.27 27.36 49.27
C GLY A 105 63.32 27.03 47.76
N MET A 106 62.36 27.52 46.90
CA MET A 106 62.63 27.51 45.48
C MET A 106 62.79 28.93 44.89
N PRO A 107 63.91 29.19 44.21
CA PRO A 107 64.09 30.45 43.46
C PRO A 107 63.23 30.39 42.16
N ARG A 108 62.64 31.49 41.79
CA ARG A 108 62.00 31.73 40.52
C ARG A 108 63.09 31.79 39.45
N GLN A 109 63.15 30.81 38.57
CA GLN A 109 63.88 30.90 37.33
C GLN A 109 62.91 30.73 36.14
N GLY A 110 62.91 31.79 35.34
CA GLY A 110 62.35 31.74 34.01
C GLY A 110 63.34 31.15 33.02
N GLY A 111 62.76 30.60 31.93
CA GLY A 111 63.50 30.42 30.67
C GLY A 111 64.07 29.04 30.39
N GLY A 112 63.53 28.34 29.48
CA GLY A 112 64.10 27.59 28.36
C GLY A 112 65.16 26.52 28.62
N GLY A 113 64.83 25.31 28.19
CA GLY A 113 65.82 24.27 28.04
C GLY A 113 65.27 22.85 28.04
N ALA A 114 65.11 22.27 26.88
CA ALA A 114 64.70 20.85 26.75
C ALA A 114 65.90 19.96 27.14
N GLY A 115 65.94 19.52 28.43
CA GLY A 115 66.92 18.54 28.88
C GLY A 115 66.26 17.16 29.06
N PHE A 116 66.75 16.20 28.36
CA PHE A 116 66.43 14.77 28.57
C PHE A 116 66.92 14.36 29.94
N SER A 117 66.03 14.08 30.90
CA SER A 117 66.44 13.53 32.18
C SER A 117 66.26 12.00 32.17
N LEU A 118 67.31 11.31 32.65
CA LEU A 118 67.39 9.86 32.81
C LEU A 118 66.23 9.30 33.71
N ASP A 119 65.62 10.13 34.55
CA ASP A 119 64.46 9.77 35.38
C ASP A 119 63.22 9.46 34.59
N ARG A 120 63.09 9.95 33.35
CA ARG A 120 61.96 9.60 32.45
C ARG A 120 62.12 8.21 31.87
N LEU A 121 63.32 7.75 31.65
CA LEU A 121 63.59 6.39 31.15
C LEU A 121 63.29 5.31 32.17
N SER A 122 63.53 5.54 33.45
CA SER A 122 63.21 4.58 34.53
C SER A 122 61.70 4.48 34.78
N SER A 123 60.95 5.59 34.65
CA SER A 123 59.47 5.55 34.78
C SER A 123 58.81 4.84 33.58
N ILE A 124 59.38 4.99 32.38
CA ILE A 124 58.89 4.28 31.18
C ILE A 124 59.17 2.79 31.27
N GLY A 125 60.33 2.36 31.75
CA GLY A 125 60.69 0.97 31.97
C GLY A 125 59.74 0.28 32.96
N SER A 126 59.35 0.94 34.04
CA SER A 126 58.41 0.42 35.04
C SER A 126 56.95 0.35 34.52
N GLU A 127 56.52 1.28 33.69
CA GLU A 127 55.22 1.21 33.04
C GLU A 127 55.13 0.06 32.00
N ILE A 128 56.16 -0.12 31.20
CA ILE A 128 56.25 -1.24 30.25
C ILE A 128 56.29 -2.57 30.96
N ALA A 129 57.04 -2.72 32.05
CA ALA A 129 57.15 -3.91 32.86
C ALA A 129 55.86 -4.25 33.61
N ALA A 130 55.07 -3.30 34.02
CA ALA A 130 53.78 -3.48 34.68
C ALA A 130 52.71 -3.91 33.68
N GLU A 131 52.72 -3.34 32.51
CA GLU A 131 51.77 -3.70 31.43
C GLU A 131 52.06 -5.08 30.84
N MET A 132 53.34 -5.49 30.69
CA MET A 132 53.72 -6.83 30.20
C MET A 132 53.32 -7.96 31.16
N ARG A 133 53.16 -7.73 32.43
CA ARG A 133 52.87 -8.78 33.41
C ARG A 133 51.39 -8.99 33.66
N GLY A 134 50.49 -8.23 33.09
CA GLY A 134 49.02 -8.36 33.30
C GLY A 134 48.63 -8.28 34.78
N ALA A 135 49.47 -7.66 35.60
CA ALA A 135 49.28 -7.64 37.04
C ALA A 135 48.32 -6.54 37.47
N GLN A 136 47.37 -6.89 38.30
CA GLN A 136 46.60 -5.94 39.11
C GLN A 136 47.55 -4.98 39.76
N ALA A 137 47.39 -3.70 39.55
CA ALA A 137 48.22 -2.66 40.11
C ALA A 137 48.30 -2.82 41.65
N LYS A 138 49.43 -3.27 42.17
CA LYS A 138 49.76 -3.19 43.60
C LYS A 138 49.74 -1.71 44.03
N ARG A 139 49.09 -1.43 45.16
CA ARG A 139 49.07 -0.12 45.77
C ARG A 139 50.48 0.48 45.80
N PRO A 140 50.72 1.70 45.38
CA PRO A 140 52.01 2.37 45.51
C PRO A 140 52.33 2.50 46.99
N SER A 141 53.54 2.09 47.36
CA SER A 141 54.12 2.33 48.67
C SER A 141 54.20 3.81 48.96
N ALA A 142 53.99 4.16 50.23
CA ALA A 142 54.07 5.56 50.72
C ALA A 142 55.45 6.14 50.43
N GLY A 143 55.60 6.89 49.36
CA GLY A 143 56.87 7.52 49.01
C GLY A 143 56.92 8.22 47.66
N SER A 144 55.92 8.06 46.81
CA SER A 144 55.88 8.77 45.52
C SER A 144 55.36 10.17 45.68
N ARG A 145 56.15 11.14 45.25
CA ARG A 145 55.79 12.54 45.21
C ARG A 145 54.46 12.78 44.51
N PRO A 146 53.53 13.59 45.04
CA PRO A 146 52.24 13.83 44.40
C PRO A 146 52.47 14.55 43.06
N ARG A 147 51.91 13.95 41.97
CA ARG A 147 51.81 14.63 40.66
C ARG A 147 51.04 15.94 40.91
N PRO A 148 51.44 17.06 40.26
CA PRO A 148 50.69 18.31 40.38
C PRO A 148 49.24 18.06 39.92
N GLN A 149 48.29 18.07 40.85
CA GLN A 149 46.86 17.98 40.53
C GLN A 149 46.49 19.30 39.86
N ARG A 150 45.99 19.23 38.66
CA ARG A 150 45.41 20.37 37.96
C ARG A 150 44.29 20.94 38.82
N MET A 151 44.32 22.21 39.12
CA MET A 151 43.25 22.87 39.87
C MET A 151 41.98 22.89 38.99
N LEU A 152 40.87 22.47 39.57
CA LEU A 152 39.56 22.54 38.88
C LEU A 152 39.10 24.01 38.89
N ASN A 153 38.80 24.53 37.72
CA ASN A 153 38.18 25.85 37.61
C ASN A 153 36.65 25.73 37.77
N ALA A 154 35.93 26.83 37.73
CA ALA A 154 34.46 26.84 37.89
C ALA A 154 33.75 25.98 36.79
N THR A 155 34.33 25.91 35.59
CA THR A 155 33.83 25.12 34.47
C THR A 155 34.01 23.63 34.75
N ASP A 156 35.20 23.21 35.20
CA ASP A 156 35.48 21.81 35.57
C ASP A 156 34.57 21.36 36.73
N MET A 157 34.30 22.23 37.69
CA MET A 157 33.38 21.97 38.81
C MET A 157 31.94 21.76 38.31
N LYS A 158 31.46 22.64 37.42
CA LYS A 158 30.12 22.50 36.81
C LYS A 158 29.98 21.17 36.04
N ALA A 159 30.99 20.81 35.25
CA ALA A 159 31.02 19.56 34.51
C ALA A 159 31.03 18.34 35.44
N ALA A 160 31.82 18.35 36.51
CA ALA A 160 31.86 17.29 37.50
C ALA A 160 30.54 17.13 38.28
N MET A 161 29.85 18.22 38.55
CA MET A 161 28.53 18.22 39.20
C MET A 161 27.43 17.69 38.29
N GLY A 162 27.47 17.98 36.99
CA GLY A 162 26.53 17.44 35.99
C GLY A 162 26.72 15.92 35.81
N LYS A 163 27.93 15.49 35.48
CA LYS A 163 28.22 14.09 35.13
C LYS A 163 28.09 13.10 36.29
N PHE A 164 28.44 13.53 37.53
CA PHE A 164 28.41 12.63 38.70
C PHE A 164 27.31 12.98 39.69
N HIS A 165 26.25 13.62 39.27
CA HIS A 165 25.13 13.94 40.16
C HIS A 165 24.34 12.67 40.55
N PRO A 166 23.93 12.46 41.82
CA PRO A 166 23.09 11.36 42.23
C PRO A 166 21.71 11.48 41.53
N GLY A 167 21.26 10.44 40.89
CA GLY A 167 19.98 10.41 40.16
C GLY A 167 20.10 10.77 38.67
N VAL A 168 21.31 11.04 38.18
CA VAL A 168 21.61 11.08 36.75
C VAL A 168 21.99 9.66 36.28
N ASP A 169 22.12 9.47 34.98
CA ASP A 169 22.42 8.24 34.27
C ASP A 169 23.51 7.37 34.93
N PRO A 170 23.40 6.04 34.78
CA PRO A 170 24.42 5.13 35.28
C PRO A 170 25.76 5.43 34.62
N VAL A 171 26.83 5.36 35.47
CA VAL A 171 28.21 5.58 35.05
C VAL A 171 28.87 4.24 34.77
N PHE A 172 29.62 4.18 33.67
CA PHE A 172 30.32 2.98 33.20
C PHE A 172 31.84 3.26 33.11
N ASP A 173 32.64 2.24 33.41
CA ASP A 173 34.05 2.19 33.02
C ASP A 173 34.13 1.67 31.59
N LEU A 174 34.86 2.38 30.71
CA LEU A 174 34.88 2.21 29.27
C LEU A 174 36.10 1.43 28.79
N GLN A 175 35.91 0.44 27.92
CA GLN A 175 36.89 -0.16 27.05
C GLN A 175 36.40 -0.08 25.61
N LEU A 176 37.15 0.60 24.73
CA LEU A 176 36.80 0.74 23.31
C LEU A 176 37.97 0.31 22.45
N LEU A 177 37.76 -0.78 21.68
CA LEU A 177 38.77 -1.44 20.85
C LEU A 177 38.35 -1.38 19.38
N LEU A 178 39.26 -0.96 18.51
CA LEU A 178 39.08 -0.95 17.06
C LEU A 178 40.07 -1.90 16.40
N ARG A 179 39.61 -2.74 15.50
CA ARG A 179 40.44 -3.64 14.70
C ARG A 179 39.98 -3.62 13.24
N THR A 180 40.93 -3.40 12.35
CA THR A 180 40.70 -3.47 10.91
C THR A 180 41.68 -4.45 10.27
N CYS A 181 41.26 -5.18 9.25
CA CYS A 181 42.13 -6.10 8.53
C CYS A 181 41.87 -6.08 7.02
N SER A 182 42.90 -6.46 6.25
CA SER A 182 42.86 -6.63 4.79
C SER A 182 44.03 -7.51 4.32
N THR A 183 43.88 -8.12 3.16
CA THR A 183 45.00 -8.75 2.44
C THR A 183 45.92 -7.75 1.76
N ASP A 184 45.46 -6.49 1.62
CA ASP A 184 46.33 -5.37 1.18
C ASP A 184 47.02 -4.73 2.39
N PRO A 185 48.32 -4.58 2.40
CA PRO A 185 49.08 -4.05 3.56
C PRO A 185 48.73 -2.60 3.91
N HIS A 186 48.24 -1.80 2.98
CA HIS A 186 47.99 -0.37 3.18
C HIS A 186 46.53 -0.11 3.70
N ARG A 187 45.62 -0.97 3.35
CA ARG A 187 44.19 -0.79 3.64
C ARG A 187 43.79 -0.81 5.14
N PRO A 188 44.33 -1.70 5.99
CA PRO A 188 43.91 -1.73 7.37
C PRO A 188 44.14 -0.41 8.09
N ARG A 189 45.27 0.26 7.77
CA ARG A 189 45.56 1.56 8.40
C ARG A 189 44.61 2.66 7.93
N LEU A 190 44.30 2.67 6.64
CA LEU A 190 43.35 3.63 6.06
C LEU A 190 41.95 3.48 6.68
N LEU A 191 41.44 2.25 6.72
CA LEU A 191 40.14 1.95 7.36
C LEU A 191 40.10 2.34 8.85
N LEU A 192 41.20 2.09 9.57
CA LEU A 192 41.30 2.47 10.98
C LEU A 192 41.28 4.00 11.15
N ASP A 193 42.01 4.73 10.32
CA ASP A 193 42.03 6.19 10.40
C ASP A 193 40.67 6.81 10.01
N GLN A 194 39.92 6.21 9.08
CA GLN A 194 38.52 6.58 8.75
C GLN A 194 37.58 6.38 9.96
N LEU A 195 37.67 5.23 10.64
CA LEU A 195 36.89 4.98 11.84
C LEU A 195 37.23 5.95 12.99
N LEU A 196 38.51 6.27 13.15
CA LEU A 196 38.96 7.24 14.16
C LEU A 196 38.40 8.64 13.87
N ALA A 197 38.40 9.06 12.62
CA ALA A 197 37.80 10.33 12.20
C ALA A 197 36.28 10.36 12.43
N ALA A 198 35.57 9.25 12.13
CA ALA A 198 34.14 9.17 12.39
C ALA A 198 33.79 9.30 13.87
N LEU A 199 34.64 8.81 14.78
CA LEU A 199 34.46 8.91 16.23
C LEU A 199 34.73 10.32 16.78
N GLU A 200 35.32 11.25 16.02
CA GLU A 200 35.48 12.64 16.40
C GLU A 200 34.14 13.36 16.61
N GLY A 201 33.04 12.84 16.05
CA GLY A 201 31.69 13.33 16.27
C GLY A 201 31.25 13.35 17.74
N TRP A 202 31.86 12.52 18.59
CA TRP A 202 31.65 12.50 20.05
C TRP A 202 32.55 13.47 20.84
N ALA A 203 33.37 14.26 20.16
CA ALA A 203 34.22 15.24 20.83
C ALA A 203 33.38 16.39 21.38
N GLY A 204 33.55 16.64 22.69
CA GLY A 204 32.92 17.69 23.45
C GLY A 204 33.98 18.36 24.36
N ASP A 205 33.69 18.53 25.66
CA ASP A 205 34.65 18.97 26.64
C ASP A 205 35.80 17.96 26.82
N ASN A 206 35.52 16.68 26.47
CA ASN A 206 36.49 15.59 26.35
C ASN A 206 36.37 14.95 24.96
N TYR A 207 37.30 14.10 24.59
CA TYR A 207 37.31 13.40 23.34
C TYR A 207 38.01 12.04 23.48
N LEU A 208 37.77 11.15 22.54
CA LEU A 208 38.36 9.83 22.44
C LEU A 208 39.71 9.95 21.68
N ARG A 209 40.75 9.32 22.21
CA ARG A 209 42.05 9.26 21.54
C ARG A 209 42.67 7.86 21.63
N PRO A 210 43.47 7.45 20.63
CA PRO A 210 44.21 6.21 20.71
C PRO A 210 45.21 6.19 21.88
N VAL A 211 45.12 5.14 22.69
CA VAL A 211 46.09 4.91 23.80
C VAL A 211 47.43 4.53 23.20
N GLY A 212 48.48 5.15 23.66
CA GLY A 212 49.85 4.85 23.22
C GLY A 212 50.88 5.60 24.00
N LEU A 213 52.07 5.05 24.06
CA LEU A 213 53.22 5.66 24.68
C LEU A 213 54.01 6.50 23.64
N ASN A 214 54.21 7.75 23.93
CA ASN A 214 54.97 8.65 23.08
C ASN A 214 56.41 8.70 23.58
N LEU A 215 57.31 8.13 22.78
CA LEU A 215 58.74 8.06 23.11
C LEU A 215 59.57 9.10 22.30
N GLY A 216 58.98 10.24 22.05
CA GLY A 216 59.61 11.28 21.24
C GLY A 216 59.48 11.03 19.74
N LEU A 217 60.41 10.36 19.14
CA LEU A 217 60.44 10.07 17.72
C LEU A 217 59.54 8.87 17.37
N THR A 218 59.18 7.98 18.31
CA THR A 218 58.35 6.79 18.10
C THR A 218 57.12 6.76 18.98
N ARG A 219 56.00 6.32 18.45
CA ARG A 219 54.75 6.17 19.18
C ARG A 219 54.38 4.69 19.23
N LEU A 220 54.46 4.13 20.44
CA LEU A 220 53.99 2.72 20.65
C LEU A 220 52.48 2.74 20.75
N ARG A 221 51.82 2.10 19.80
CA ARG A 221 50.35 1.94 19.72
C ARG A 221 49.96 0.50 19.98
N ALA A 222 48.67 0.18 19.89
CA ALA A 222 48.14 -1.17 20.05
C ALA A 222 48.72 -2.21 19.04
N ASP A 223 49.22 -1.75 17.88
CA ASP A 223 49.92 -2.58 16.88
C ASP A 223 51.35 -2.95 17.24
N SER A 224 51.94 -2.30 18.24
CA SER A 224 53.33 -2.57 18.62
C SER A 224 53.42 -4.02 19.15
N VAL A 225 54.58 -4.68 18.85
CA VAL A 225 54.81 -6.07 19.20
C VAL A 225 54.52 -6.42 20.66
N PHE A 226 54.85 -5.47 21.57
CA PHE A 226 54.63 -5.59 23.00
C PHE A 226 53.16 -5.51 23.46
N TYR A 227 52.26 -4.93 22.63
CA TYR A 227 50.89 -4.67 23.03
C TYR A 227 49.84 -5.50 22.24
N ARG A 228 50.26 -6.02 21.09
CA ARG A 228 49.36 -6.71 20.16
C ARG A 228 48.67 -7.93 20.76
N GLN A 229 49.45 -8.80 21.44
CA GLN A 229 48.86 -10.00 22.04
C GLN A 229 47.86 -9.69 23.15
N HIS A 230 48.15 -8.67 23.96
CA HIS A 230 47.24 -8.23 25.01
C HIS A 230 45.99 -7.57 24.44
N PHE A 231 46.12 -6.83 23.32
CA PHE A 231 44.97 -6.30 22.63
C PHE A 231 44.10 -7.40 22.02
N ASP A 232 44.70 -8.34 21.26
CA ASP A 232 43.97 -9.39 20.58
C ASP A 232 43.25 -10.29 21.59
N ARG A 233 43.89 -10.64 22.72
CA ARG A 233 43.23 -11.37 23.79
C ARG A 233 41.98 -10.68 24.30
N ARG A 234 42.03 -9.41 24.61
CA ARG A 234 40.86 -8.63 25.06
C ARG A 234 39.78 -8.57 24.00
N PHE A 235 40.17 -8.32 22.78
CA PHE A 235 39.26 -8.19 21.64
C PHE A 235 38.52 -9.54 21.41
N GLU A 236 39.19 -10.67 21.49
CA GLU A 236 38.61 -11.99 21.20
C GLU A 236 37.84 -12.62 22.36
N THR A 237 38.29 -12.34 23.59
CA THR A 237 37.69 -12.96 24.78
C THR A 237 36.69 -12.05 25.52
N GLY A 238 36.57 -10.79 25.15
CA GLY A 238 35.76 -9.82 25.90
C GLY A 238 36.33 -9.49 27.28
N LEU A 239 37.63 -9.77 27.54
CA LEU A 239 38.26 -9.48 28.83
C LEU A 239 38.30 -7.95 29.04
N PHE A 240 37.63 -7.49 30.08
CA PHE A 240 37.67 -6.08 30.46
C PHE A 240 38.95 -5.74 31.21
N ALA A 241 39.92 -5.18 30.53
CA ALA A 241 41.19 -4.74 31.09
C ALA A 241 41.75 -3.52 30.36
N PRO A 242 41.03 -2.35 30.40
CA PRO A 242 41.45 -1.14 29.68
C PRO A 242 42.78 -0.66 30.20
N ARG A 243 43.68 -0.25 29.31
CA ARG A 243 44.97 0.30 29.67
C ARG A 243 44.82 1.66 30.39
N ARG A 244 43.82 2.43 30.04
CA ARG A 244 43.47 3.69 30.65
C ARG A 244 41.98 3.67 30.97
N ARG A 245 41.69 3.66 32.26
CA ARG A 245 40.33 3.73 32.75
C ARG A 245 39.76 5.13 32.57
N GLY A 246 38.53 5.20 32.14
CA GLY A 246 37.75 6.43 31.99
C GLY A 246 36.28 6.15 32.17
N TRP A 247 35.62 7.01 32.95
CA TRP A 247 34.20 6.86 33.22
C TRP A 247 33.36 7.66 32.25
N VAL A 248 32.33 7.06 31.74
CA VAL A 248 31.34 7.65 30.82
C VAL A 248 29.94 7.45 31.39
N THR A 249 29.01 8.35 31.06
CA THR A 249 27.58 8.18 31.36
C THR A 249 26.86 7.43 30.25
N GLY A 250 25.66 6.94 30.55
CA GLY A 250 24.77 6.33 29.54
C GLY A 250 24.48 7.30 28.39
N GLU A 251 24.19 8.56 28.67
CA GLU A 251 23.92 9.59 27.63
C GLU A 251 25.11 9.80 26.69
N GLU A 252 26.36 9.90 27.23
CA GLU A 252 27.56 10.11 26.42
C GLU A 252 27.81 9.03 25.37
N ILE A 253 27.34 7.79 25.61
CA ILE A 253 27.59 6.62 24.75
C ILE A 253 26.33 6.06 24.10
N ALA A 254 25.15 6.59 24.42
CA ALA A 254 23.88 6.12 23.87
C ALA A 254 23.88 6.07 22.34
N GLY A 255 24.52 7.05 21.71
CA GLY A 255 24.68 7.11 20.26
C GLY A 255 25.45 5.94 19.65
N LEU A 256 26.34 5.28 20.40
CA LEU A 256 27.12 4.10 19.96
C LEU A 256 26.42 2.77 20.27
N LEU A 257 25.47 2.76 21.22
CA LEU A 257 24.83 1.55 21.73
C LEU A 257 23.51 1.21 21.04
N LYS A 258 23.08 2.00 20.10
CA LYS A 258 21.83 1.79 19.38
C LYS A 258 22.07 1.32 17.94
N PRO A 259 21.10 0.64 17.30
CA PRO A 259 21.16 0.44 15.85
C PRO A 259 21.03 1.79 15.11
N PRO A 260 21.44 1.85 13.82
CA PRO A 260 21.18 3.03 12.99
C PRO A 260 19.70 3.40 13.00
N THR A 261 19.42 4.72 13.09
CA THR A 261 18.05 5.23 13.08
C THR A 261 17.55 5.48 11.65
N LYS A 262 16.27 5.81 11.53
CA LYS A 262 15.67 6.23 10.24
C LYS A 262 16.33 7.49 9.64
N HIS A 263 17.08 8.25 10.44
CA HIS A 263 17.79 9.45 10.00
C HIS A 263 19.20 9.15 9.48
N ASN A 264 19.59 7.89 9.40
CA ASN A 264 20.88 7.49 8.81
C ASN A 264 20.73 7.46 7.29
N SER A 265 21.51 8.25 6.55
CA SER A 265 21.47 8.34 5.09
C SER A 265 22.59 7.56 4.40
N ALA A 266 23.46 6.87 5.15
CA ALA A 266 24.57 6.11 4.58
C ALA A 266 24.06 4.98 3.64
N ALA A 267 24.68 4.85 2.49
CA ALA A 267 24.26 3.94 1.41
C ALA A 267 24.32 2.45 1.81
N ASN A 268 25.17 2.09 2.76
CA ASN A 268 25.36 0.74 3.28
C ASN A 268 24.46 0.42 4.46
N VAL A 269 23.61 1.34 4.90
CA VAL A 269 22.58 1.11 5.93
C VAL A 269 21.26 0.77 5.27
N MET A 270 20.90 -0.50 5.35
CA MET A 270 19.58 -0.93 4.89
C MET A 270 18.51 -0.47 5.86
N ARG A 271 17.56 0.33 5.37
CA ARG A 271 16.37 0.67 6.12
C ARG A 271 15.46 -0.55 6.18
N SER A 272 15.33 -1.18 7.31
CA SER A 272 14.19 -2.04 7.57
C SER A 272 13.00 -1.11 7.80
N GLY A 273 11.93 -1.24 7.00
CA GLY A 273 10.73 -0.43 7.23
C GLY A 273 10.32 -0.50 8.71
N GLY A 274 9.98 0.62 9.31
CA GLY A 274 9.76 0.91 10.72
C GLY A 274 9.04 -0.15 11.57
N VAL A 275 8.74 0.20 12.79
CA VAL A 275 8.01 -0.71 13.70
C VAL A 275 6.57 -0.83 13.22
N VAL A 276 6.17 -2.04 12.87
CA VAL A 276 4.78 -2.40 12.56
C VAL A 276 4.30 -3.30 13.68
N PRO A 277 3.11 -3.08 14.24
CA PRO A 277 2.56 -3.94 15.27
C PRO A 277 2.56 -5.42 14.87
N PRO A 278 2.64 -6.35 15.81
CA PRO A 278 2.54 -7.79 15.50
C PRO A 278 1.13 -8.13 15.01
N PRO A 279 0.98 -9.25 14.28
CA PRO A 279 -0.33 -9.74 13.87
C PRO A 279 -1.21 -10.01 15.10
N HIS A 280 -2.52 -9.67 14.97
CA HIS A 280 -3.49 -9.88 16.04
C HIS A 280 -3.56 -11.36 16.43
N PRO A 281 -3.59 -11.71 17.74
CA PRO A 281 -3.62 -13.11 18.18
C PRO A 281 -4.83 -13.91 17.65
N GLY A 282 -5.97 -13.25 17.49
CA GLY A 282 -7.20 -13.82 16.93
C GLY A 282 -7.20 -14.00 15.40
N LEU A 283 -6.13 -13.63 14.70
CA LEU A 283 -6.02 -13.85 13.26
C LEU A 283 -5.80 -15.34 12.97
N PRO A 284 -6.72 -16.03 12.27
CA PRO A 284 -6.59 -17.48 12.05
C PRO A 284 -5.44 -17.84 11.10
N SER A 285 -4.94 -19.05 11.23
CA SER A 285 -4.03 -19.65 10.25
C SER A 285 -4.83 -20.26 9.11
N TRP A 286 -4.41 -20.00 7.87
CA TRP A 286 -5.00 -20.60 6.68
C TRP A 286 -4.20 -21.86 6.31
N THR A 287 -4.91 -22.97 6.10
CA THR A 287 -4.39 -24.27 5.64
C THR A 287 -5.33 -24.90 4.60
N GLY A 288 -6.03 -24.04 3.82
CA GLY A 288 -6.98 -24.51 2.81
C GLY A 288 -8.44 -24.55 3.26
N GLN A 289 -8.79 -23.99 4.43
CA GLN A 289 -10.18 -23.99 4.91
C GLN A 289 -11.09 -23.16 3.98
N PRO A 290 -12.28 -23.68 3.62
CA PRO A 290 -13.16 -23.04 2.67
C PRO A 290 -13.82 -21.76 3.17
N ASP A 291 -13.88 -21.54 4.47
CA ASP A 291 -14.46 -20.37 5.12
C ASP A 291 -13.43 -19.25 5.40
N LEU A 292 -12.16 -19.45 5.01
CA LEU A 292 -11.07 -18.49 5.17
C LEU A 292 -10.52 -18.04 3.82
N LEU A 293 -10.20 -16.75 3.70
CA LEU A 293 -9.47 -16.18 2.57
C LEU A 293 -8.01 -16.00 2.93
N PRO A 294 -7.05 -16.51 2.14
CA PRO A 294 -5.62 -16.34 2.41
C PRO A 294 -5.20 -14.87 2.31
N LEU A 295 -4.36 -14.43 3.25
CA LEU A 295 -3.80 -13.08 3.30
C LEU A 295 -2.31 -13.04 3.01
N GLY A 296 -1.58 -14.12 3.33
CA GLY A 296 -0.14 -14.22 3.20
C GLY A 296 0.54 -14.61 4.50
N TRP A 297 1.87 -14.62 4.49
CA TRP A 297 2.71 -15.08 5.58
C TRP A 297 2.90 -14.00 6.64
N VAL A 298 2.66 -14.34 7.89
CA VAL A 298 2.84 -13.46 9.05
C VAL A 298 3.79 -14.09 10.05
N SER A 299 4.53 -13.25 10.77
CA SER A 299 5.46 -13.72 11.82
C SER A 299 4.71 -14.38 12.97
N ARG A 300 5.29 -15.43 13.54
CA ARG A 300 4.81 -16.08 14.77
C ARG A 300 5.51 -15.50 16.00
N PRO A 301 4.83 -15.39 17.13
CA PRO A 301 5.50 -15.25 18.41
C PRO A 301 6.47 -16.43 18.62
N GLY A 302 7.73 -16.13 18.92
CA GLY A 302 8.75 -17.18 19.10
C GLY A 302 9.53 -17.58 17.84
N GLY A 303 9.27 -16.91 16.71
CA GLY A 303 10.00 -17.09 15.45
C GLY A 303 9.27 -17.95 14.41
N GLY A 304 9.71 -17.81 13.16
CA GLY A 304 9.07 -18.43 11.99
C GLY A 304 7.86 -17.68 11.46
N GLU A 305 7.27 -18.22 10.40
CA GLU A 305 6.09 -17.65 9.72
C GLU A 305 4.91 -18.61 9.74
N ARG A 306 3.70 -18.10 9.59
CA ARG A 306 2.49 -18.87 9.33
C ARG A 306 1.68 -18.17 8.26
N LEU A 307 0.97 -18.92 7.45
CA LEU A 307 0.03 -18.37 6.49
C LEU A 307 -1.25 -17.95 7.23
N ALA A 308 -1.60 -16.68 7.12
CA ALA A 308 -2.78 -16.12 7.78
C ALA A 308 -3.98 -16.08 6.83
N GLY A 309 -5.17 -16.15 7.38
CA GLY A 309 -6.42 -15.98 6.65
C GLY A 309 -7.40 -15.07 7.37
N ILE A 310 -8.39 -14.56 6.64
CA ILE A 310 -9.53 -13.83 7.19
C ILE A 310 -10.81 -14.64 6.99
N PRO A 311 -11.68 -14.77 8.01
CA PRO A 311 -12.97 -15.43 7.84
C PRO A 311 -13.85 -14.68 6.84
N LEU A 312 -14.40 -15.40 5.87
CA LEU A 312 -15.22 -14.84 4.78
C LEU A 312 -16.44 -14.07 5.29
N ARG A 313 -16.97 -14.43 6.46
CA ARG A 313 -18.09 -13.71 7.10
C ARG A 313 -17.76 -12.27 7.49
N TYR A 314 -16.49 -11.94 7.71
CA TYR A 314 -16.04 -10.57 8.04
C TYR A 314 -15.54 -9.81 6.81
N LEU A 315 -15.33 -10.49 5.69
CA LEU A 315 -14.93 -9.88 4.45
C LEU A 315 -16.13 -9.21 3.78
N LEU A 316 -16.11 -7.90 3.70
CA LEU A 316 -17.16 -7.10 3.06
C LEU A 316 -16.59 -6.33 1.88
N PHE A 317 -15.60 -5.50 2.16
CA PHE A 317 -14.87 -4.74 1.19
C PHE A 317 -13.39 -4.76 1.52
N ALA A 318 -12.55 -5.03 0.52
CA ALA A 318 -11.09 -5.01 0.64
C ALA A 318 -10.49 -4.00 -0.34
N LEU A 319 -9.53 -3.21 0.13
CA LEU A 319 -8.78 -2.27 -0.70
C LEU A 319 -7.29 -2.57 -0.60
N PHE A 320 -6.68 -2.80 -1.76
CA PHE A 320 -5.26 -3.07 -1.91
C PHE A 320 -4.60 -1.90 -2.64
N LEU A 321 -3.71 -1.20 -1.95
CA LEU A 321 -3.02 0.00 -2.42
C LEU A 321 -1.55 -0.28 -2.72
N GLY A 322 -0.94 0.52 -3.58
CA GLY A 322 0.51 0.56 -3.77
C GLY A 322 0.97 0.51 -5.22
N LYS A 323 2.30 0.59 -5.40
CA LYS A 323 2.95 0.70 -6.71
C LYS A 323 2.68 -0.49 -7.62
N ALA A 324 2.76 -0.27 -8.94
CA ALA A 324 2.76 -1.34 -9.93
C ALA A 324 3.95 -2.29 -9.72
N GLY A 325 3.77 -3.58 -9.99
CA GLY A 325 4.82 -4.60 -9.85
C GLY A 325 5.12 -5.03 -8.41
N TYR A 326 4.39 -4.53 -7.39
CA TYR A 326 4.61 -4.88 -5.99
C TYR A 326 3.71 -6.02 -5.47
N GLY A 327 3.01 -6.72 -6.38
CA GLY A 327 2.29 -7.97 -6.07
C GLY A 327 0.80 -7.83 -5.75
N LYS A 328 0.15 -6.66 -6.00
CA LYS A 328 -1.31 -6.50 -5.76
C LYS A 328 -2.15 -7.54 -6.51
N THR A 329 -1.93 -7.64 -7.82
CA THR A 329 -2.62 -8.61 -8.69
C THR A 329 -2.32 -10.05 -8.27
N GLU A 330 -1.07 -10.37 -7.89
CA GLU A 330 -0.69 -11.69 -7.41
C GLU A 330 -1.47 -12.09 -6.15
N MET A 331 -1.56 -11.21 -5.16
CA MET A 331 -2.37 -11.46 -3.96
C MET A 331 -3.85 -11.69 -4.30
N SER A 332 -4.39 -10.91 -5.23
CA SER A 332 -5.78 -11.06 -5.65
C SER A 332 -6.02 -12.36 -6.39
N LEU A 333 -5.07 -12.81 -7.20
CA LEU A 333 -5.15 -14.11 -7.87
C LEU A 333 -5.07 -15.27 -6.88
N VAL A 334 -4.18 -15.20 -5.89
CA VAL A 334 -4.13 -16.17 -4.78
C VAL A 334 -5.51 -16.28 -4.12
N GLN A 335 -6.16 -15.16 -3.86
CA GLN A 335 -7.48 -15.12 -3.25
C GLN A 335 -8.59 -15.63 -4.18
N ALA A 336 -8.56 -15.23 -5.44
CA ALA A 336 -9.54 -15.63 -6.45
C ALA A 336 -9.50 -17.15 -6.70
N ILE A 337 -8.30 -17.72 -6.79
CA ILE A 337 -8.10 -19.18 -6.97
C ILE A 337 -8.63 -19.94 -5.75
N ALA A 338 -8.31 -19.48 -4.52
CA ALA A 338 -8.85 -20.09 -3.30
C ALA A 338 -10.38 -20.11 -3.30
N LEU A 339 -11.02 -18.98 -3.61
CA LEU A 339 -12.47 -18.86 -3.66
C LEU A 339 -13.10 -19.75 -4.73
N ALA A 340 -12.49 -19.82 -5.92
CA ALA A 340 -12.96 -20.66 -7.00
C ALA A 340 -12.95 -22.15 -6.63
N HIS A 341 -11.84 -22.64 -6.07
CA HIS A 341 -11.71 -24.02 -5.60
C HIS A 341 -12.65 -24.34 -4.43
N ASN A 342 -12.92 -23.34 -3.57
CA ASN A 342 -13.86 -23.49 -2.44
C ASN A 342 -15.35 -23.37 -2.84
N GLY A 343 -15.65 -23.33 -4.14
CA GLY A 343 -17.02 -23.33 -4.62
C GLY A 343 -17.70 -21.96 -4.70
N HIS A 344 -16.99 -20.87 -4.38
CA HIS A 344 -17.54 -19.52 -4.44
C HIS A 344 -17.58 -18.98 -5.87
N GLY A 345 -18.54 -18.09 -6.15
CA GLY A 345 -18.59 -17.32 -7.39
C GLY A 345 -17.67 -16.10 -7.30
N ILE A 346 -16.98 -15.82 -8.40
CA ILE A 346 -16.13 -14.63 -8.52
C ILE A 346 -16.36 -13.90 -9.84
N LEU A 347 -16.14 -12.60 -9.82
CA LEU A 347 -15.88 -11.77 -10.99
C LEU A 347 -14.49 -11.18 -10.83
N PHE A 348 -13.64 -11.36 -11.81
CA PHE A 348 -12.33 -10.72 -11.89
C PHE A 348 -12.30 -9.81 -13.12
N LEU A 349 -12.37 -8.51 -12.90
CA LEU A 349 -12.27 -7.49 -13.94
C LEU A 349 -10.82 -7.01 -14.00
N ASP A 350 -10.12 -7.38 -15.05
CA ASP A 350 -8.70 -7.11 -15.28
C ASP A 350 -8.52 -6.38 -16.63
N PRO A 351 -8.24 -5.08 -16.62
CA PRO A 351 -8.02 -4.31 -17.85
C PRO A 351 -6.85 -4.79 -18.70
N HIS A 352 -5.89 -5.52 -18.09
CA HIS A 352 -4.66 -5.94 -18.77
C HIS A 352 -4.71 -7.41 -19.27
N GLY A 353 -5.58 -8.24 -18.71
CA GLY A 353 -5.72 -9.65 -19.07
C GLY A 353 -4.64 -10.59 -18.52
N ASP A 354 -3.60 -10.05 -17.87
CA ASP A 354 -2.50 -10.85 -17.32
C ASP A 354 -2.97 -11.79 -16.21
N GLY A 355 -3.95 -11.34 -15.44
CA GLY A 355 -4.54 -12.11 -14.34
C GLY A 355 -5.15 -13.43 -14.79
N TRP A 356 -5.92 -13.43 -15.90
CA TRP A 356 -6.46 -14.65 -16.46
C TRP A 356 -5.37 -15.59 -16.97
N GLN A 357 -4.41 -15.07 -17.74
CA GLN A 357 -3.31 -15.88 -18.29
C GLN A 357 -2.54 -16.60 -17.19
N ARG A 358 -2.37 -15.93 -16.05
CA ARG A 358 -1.67 -16.48 -14.89
C ARG A 358 -2.54 -17.45 -14.07
N ALA A 359 -3.84 -17.19 -13.93
CA ALA A 359 -4.75 -18.02 -13.14
C ALA A 359 -5.21 -19.30 -13.84
N ARG A 360 -5.37 -19.27 -15.18
CA ARG A 360 -6.01 -20.36 -15.94
C ARG A 360 -5.38 -21.75 -15.77
N PRO A 361 -4.04 -21.94 -15.63
CA PRO A 361 -3.47 -23.25 -15.40
C PRO A 361 -3.90 -23.88 -14.06
N TYR A 362 -4.19 -23.04 -13.07
CA TYR A 362 -4.62 -23.45 -11.73
C TYR A 362 -6.14 -23.64 -11.62
N LEU A 363 -6.89 -23.19 -12.61
CA LEU A 363 -8.34 -23.35 -12.73
C LEU A 363 -8.75 -24.42 -13.75
N ALA A 364 -7.81 -25.01 -14.47
CA ALA A 364 -8.05 -26.00 -15.51
C ALA A 364 -8.39 -27.39 -14.93
N HIS A 365 -9.37 -27.42 -14.01
CA HIS A 365 -9.85 -28.63 -13.36
C HIS A 365 -11.22 -29.02 -13.84
N ARG A 366 -11.44 -30.34 -14.02
CA ARG A 366 -12.71 -30.89 -14.52
C ARG A 366 -13.92 -30.39 -13.72
N GLU A 367 -13.80 -30.25 -12.42
CA GLU A 367 -14.89 -29.80 -11.55
C GLU A 367 -15.15 -28.30 -11.66
N LEU A 368 -14.13 -27.51 -11.96
CA LEU A 368 -14.25 -26.06 -12.11
C LEU A 368 -14.65 -25.63 -13.54
N ALA A 369 -14.19 -26.37 -14.55
CA ALA A 369 -14.39 -26.01 -15.96
C ALA A 369 -15.85 -25.64 -16.32
N PRO A 370 -16.91 -26.32 -15.81
CA PRO A 370 -18.30 -25.93 -16.10
C PRO A 370 -18.73 -24.59 -15.46
N ARG A 371 -17.95 -24.08 -14.51
CA ARG A 371 -18.24 -22.82 -13.82
C ARG A 371 -17.48 -21.64 -14.41
N ILE A 372 -16.47 -21.88 -15.25
CA ILE A 372 -15.57 -20.83 -15.72
C ILE A 372 -16.15 -20.12 -16.94
N TRP A 373 -16.15 -18.80 -16.86
CA TRP A 373 -16.48 -17.86 -17.92
C TRP A 373 -15.30 -16.96 -18.19
N GLU A 374 -14.82 -16.97 -19.41
CA GLU A 374 -13.77 -16.08 -19.90
C GLU A 374 -14.33 -15.16 -20.96
N ILE A 375 -14.15 -13.87 -20.78
CA ILE A 375 -14.57 -12.82 -21.71
C ILE A 375 -13.35 -11.95 -21.97
N ASP A 376 -12.67 -12.23 -23.08
CA ASP A 376 -11.52 -11.46 -23.55
C ASP A 376 -11.93 -10.64 -24.78
N LEU A 377 -11.90 -9.32 -24.64
CA LEU A 377 -12.28 -8.37 -25.68
C LEU A 377 -11.06 -7.69 -26.32
N THR A 378 -9.86 -8.19 -26.04
CA THR A 378 -8.60 -7.61 -26.56
C THR A 378 -8.19 -8.19 -27.91
N SER A 379 -8.69 -9.37 -28.29
CA SER A 379 -8.26 -10.06 -29.49
C SER A 379 -8.70 -9.35 -30.77
N PRO A 380 -7.79 -9.05 -31.69
CA PRO A 380 -8.13 -8.53 -33.03
C PRO A 380 -8.61 -9.60 -34.00
N ASP A 381 -8.50 -10.89 -33.66
CA ASP A 381 -8.77 -12.02 -34.54
C ASP A 381 -10.28 -12.20 -34.78
N MET A 382 -10.67 -12.21 -36.04
CA MET A 382 -12.06 -12.41 -36.46
C MET A 382 -12.58 -13.84 -36.25
N ASP A 383 -11.68 -14.80 -36.10
CA ASP A 383 -12.01 -16.20 -35.82
C ASP A 383 -12.03 -16.50 -34.32
N ALA A 384 -11.52 -15.52 -33.47
CA ALA A 384 -11.62 -15.65 -32.04
C ALA A 384 -13.10 -15.76 -31.63
N LYS A 385 -13.37 -16.66 -30.67
CA LYS A 385 -14.72 -16.85 -30.15
C LYS A 385 -14.95 -15.91 -28.94
N VAL A 386 -16.06 -15.21 -28.97
CA VAL A 386 -16.46 -14.26 -27.93
C VAL A 386 -17.85 -14.58 -27.40
N ALA A 387 -18.09 -14.34 -26.13
CA ALA A 387 -19.41 -14.29 -25.53
C ALA A 387 -20.20 -13.09 -26.06
N SER A 388 -21.48 -13.02 -25.75
CA SER A 388 -22.33 -11.92 -26.17
C SER A 388 -23.15 -11.37 -25.00
N TRP A 389 -23.39 -10.05 -25.03
CA TRP A 389 -24.21 -9.35 -24.06
C TRP A 389 -24.97 -8.20 -24.71
N ASN A 390 -26.28 -8.29 -24.68
CA ASN A 390 -27.15 -7.21 -25.14
C ASN A 390 -27.79 -6.53 -23.94
N PRO A 391 -27.30 -5.34 -23.52
CA PRO A 391 -27.88 -4.62 -22.40
C PRO A 391 -29.32 -4.17 -22.63
N LEU A 392 -29.79 -4.09 -23.89
CA LEU A 392 -31.15 -3.68 -24.27
C LEU A 392 -32.13 -4.85 -24.41
N SER A 393 -31.66 -6.09 -24.22
CA SER A 393 -32.50 -7.27 -24.38
C SER A 393 -33.62 -7.34 -23.33
N MET A 394 -34.86 -7.50 -23.80
CA MET A 394 -36.03 -7.73 -22.95
C MET A 394 -36.41 -9.22 -22.86
N GLN A 395 -35.55 -10.11 -23.30
CA GLN A 395 -35.79 -11.55 -23.16
C GLN A 395 -35.91 -11.94 -21.68
N ASN A 396 -36.99 -12.59 -21.28
CA ASN A 396 -37.30 -12.97 -19.92
C ASN A 396 -37.46 -11.79 -18.94
N ARG A 397 -37.77 -10.61 -19.46
CA ARG A 397 -38.03 -9.36 -18.69
C ARG A 397 -39.43 -8.85 -18.95
N LYS A 398 -39.92 -8.00 -18.05
CA LYS A 398 -41.25 -7.40 -18.09
C LYS A 398 -41.20 -5.96 -18.52
N GLU A 399 -42.33 -5.42 -18.93
CA GLU A 399 -42.46 -4.01 -19.28
C GLU A 399 -42.07 -3.06 -18.14
N GLU A 400 -42.34 -3.47 -16.90
CA GLU A 400 -41.96 -2.75 -15.68
C GLU A 400 -40.44 -2.56 -15.55
N ASP A 401 -39.62 -3.38 -16.23
CA ASP A 401 -38.16 -3.32 -16.21
C ASP A 401 -37.58 -2.26 -17.18
N ILE A 402 -38.41 -1.72 -18.10
CA ILE A 402 -37.96 -0.75 -19.11
C ILE A 402 -37.27 0.46 -18.49
N PRO A 403 -37.87 1.19 -17.49
CA PRO A 403 -37.25 2.36 -16.91
C PRO A 403 -35.88 2.06 -16.28
N ASP A 404 -35.73 0.94 -15.61
CA ASP A 404 -34.49 0.51 -14.96
C ASP A 404 -33.38 0.22 -15.99
N ILE A 405 -33.72 -0.43 -17.11
CA ILE A 405 -32.79 -0.74 -18.21
C ILE A 405 -32.33 0.56 -18.86
N VAL A 406 -33.27 1.44 -19.20
CA VAL A 406 -32.96 2.75 -19.81
C VAL A 406 -32.06 3.54 -18.91
N GLN A 407 -32.40 3.63 -17.62
CA GLN A 407 -31.62 4.39 -16.64
C GLN A 407 -30.19 3.88 -16.54
N TYR A 408 -29.96 2.57 -16.37
CA TYR A 408 -28.62 2.06 -16.19
C TYR A 408 -27.74 2.18 -17.45
N VAL A 409 -28.30 1.93 -18.63
CA VAL A 409 -27.58 2.09 -19.90
C VAL A 409 -27.19 3.55 -20.13
N VAL A 410 -28.15 4.46 -20.00
CA VAL A 410 -27.91 5.91 -20.17
C VAL A 410 -26.93 6.44 -19.12
N THR A 411 -27.04 5.97 -17.88
CA THR A 411 -26.10 6.37 -16.82
C THR A 411 -24.72 5.82 -17.10
N GLY A 412 -24.59 4.56 -17.54
CA GLY A 412 -23.31 3.97 -17.93
C GLY A 412 -22.59 4.81 -19.00
N PHE A 413 -23.28 5.14 -20.08
CA PHE A 413 -22.73 5.97 -21.15
C PHE A 413 -22.42 7.39 -20.68
N SER A 414 -23.35 8.07 -20.02
CA SER A 414 -23.15 9.46 -19.57
C SER A 414 -22.03 9.59 -18.54
N SER A 415 -21.84 8.58 -17.73
CA SER A 415 -20.76 8.52 -16.75
C SER A 415 -19.40 8.26 -17.39
N ALA A 416 -19.32 7.28 -18.30
CA ALA A 416 -18.08 6.97 -19.01
C ALA A 416 -17.53 8.18 -19.77
N LEU A 417 -18.41 9.05 -20.25
CA LEU A 417 -18.08 10.26 -21.03
C LEU A 417 -17.98 11.53 -20.19
N ASN A 418 -18.16 11.43 -18.88
CA ASN A 418 -18.18 12.59 -17.97
C ASN A 418 -19.14 13.71 -18.43
N TRP A 419 -20.32 13.32 -18.94
CA TRP A 419 -21.32 14.32 -19.34
C TRP A 419 -21.77 15.14 -18.14
N SER A 420 -21.57 16.45 -18.25
CA SER A 420 -22.08 17.44 -17.30
C SER A 420 -23.57 17.77 -17.58
N ASP A 421 -24.16 18.59 -16.73
CA ASP A 421 -25.53 19.07 -16.90
C ASP A 421 -25.75 19.86 -18.21
N SER A 422 -24.66 20.40 -18.78
CA SER A 422 -24.70 21.07 -20.11
C SER A 422 -24.99 20.11 -21.28
N ALA A 423 -24.80 18.81 -21.09
CA ALA A 423 -25.12 17.81 -22.13
C ALA A 423 -26.59 17.34 -22.11
N GLY A 424 -27.51 18.14 -21.56
CA GLY A 424 -28.92 17.76 -21.37
C GLY A 424 -29.63 17.30 -22.66
N ARG A 425 -29.36 17.93 -23.80
CA ARG A 425 -29.95 17.53 -25.10
C ARG A 425 -29.41 16.16 -25.55
N ALA A 426 -28.09 15.96 -25.53
CA ALA A 426 -27.48 14.68 -25.91
C ALA A 426 -27.98 13.55 -24.98
N LYS A 427 -28.09 13.79 -23.69
CA LYS A 427 -28.65 12.87 -22.74
C LYS A 427 -30.11 12.52 -23.03
N THR A 428 -30.94 13.53 -23.40
CA THR A 428 -32.34 13.31 -23.81
C THR A 428 -32.41 12.45 -25.07
N ILE A 429 -31.63 12.78 -26.10
CA ILE A 429 -31.59 11.99 -27.35
C ILE A 429 -31.18 10.55 -27.06
N LEU A 430 -30.10 10.36 -26.29
CA LEU A 430 -29.66 9.01 -25.89
C LEU A 430 -30.75 8.25 -25.12
N THR A 431 -31.39 8.91 -24.15
CA THR A 431 -32.47 8.31 -23.34
C THR A 431 -33.61 7.84 -24.22
N ARG A 432 -34.10 8.70 -25.13
CA ARG A 432 -35.21 8.33 -26.00
C ARG A 432 -34.82 7.28 -27.04
N SER A 433 -33.58 7.28 -27.52
CA SER A 433 -33.08 6.24 -28.41
C SER A 433 -33.04 4.88 -27.69
N VAL A 434 -32.47 4.83 -26.48
CA VAL A 434 -32.41 3.60 -25.68
C VAL A 434 -33.81 3.12 -25.33
N GLU A 435 -34.71 3.99 -24.87
CA GLU A 435 -36.09 3.67 -24.54
C GLU A 435 -36.83 3.04 -25.73
N SER A 436 -36.70 3.66 -26.92
CA SER A 436 -37.30 3.14 -28.16
C SER A 436 -36.78 1.76 -28.51
N LEU A 437 -35.49 1.51 -28.36
CA LEU A 437 -34.90 0.19 -28.67
C LEU A 437 -35.26 -0.86 -27.63
N VAL A 438 -35.45 -0.47 -26.38
CA VAL A 438 -35.91 -1.40 -25.32
C VAL A 438 -37.39 -1.77 -25.53
N GLU A 439 -38.26 -0.78 -25.86
CA GLU A 439 -39.66 -1.09 -26.25
C GLU A 439 -39.73 -1.99 -27.47
N LEU A 440 -38.93 -1.73 -28.51
CA LEU A 440 -38.83 -2.57 -29.68
C LEU A 440 -38.35 -3.99 -29.35
N SER A 441 -37.37 -4.10 -28.43
CA SER A 441 -36.89 -5.38 -27.93
C SER A 441 -38.00 -6.17 -27.24
N LEU A 442 -38.83 -5.50 -26.42
CA LEU A 442 -39.98 -6.13 -25.77
C LEU A 442 -41.04 -6.58 -26.78
N LEU A 443 -41.35 -5.75 -27.75
CA LEU A 443 -42.31 -6.10 -28.85
C LEU A 443 -41.86 -7.36 -29.60
N LEU A 444 -40.60 -7.39 -30.00
CA LEU A 444 -40.03 -8.53 -30.71
C LEU A 444 -39.97 -9.80 -29.82
N ALA A 445 -39.69 -9.64 -28.54
CA ALA A 445 -39.73 -10.76 -27.59
C ALA A 445 -41.16 -11.31 -27.41
N LYS A 446 -42.17 -10.40 -27.26
CA LYS A 446 -43.59 -10.75 -27.21
C LYS A 446 -44.05 -11.45 -28.52
N ALA A 447 -43.52 -11.08 -29.67
CA ALA A 447 -43.77 -11.70 -30.97
C ALA A 447 -43.01 -13.02 -31.19
N GLY A 448 -42.30 -13.54 -30.18
CA GLY A 448 -41.55 -14.80 -30.26
C GLY A 448 -40.27 -14.72 -31.09
N LYS A 449 -39.74 -13.51 -31.30
CA LYS A 449 -38.52 -13.23 -32.09
C LYS A 449 -37.43 -12.55 -31.26
N PRO A 450 -37.04 -13.05 -30.07
CA PRO A 450 -36.02 -12.41 -29.21
C PRO A 450 -34.64 -12.35 -29.87
N GLU A 451 -34.38 -13.21 -30.88
CA GLU A 451 -33.15 -13.21 -31.67
C GLU A 451 -33.02 -12.01 -32.62
N LEU A 452 -34.04 -11.16 -32.68
CA LEU A 452 -34.06 -9.90 -33.44
C LEU A 452 -34.00 -8.67 -32.52
N ALA A 453 -33.83 -8.83 -31.22
CA ALA A 453 -33.70 -7.71 -30.29
C ALA A 453 -32.64 -6.74 -30.77
N PRO A 454 -32.95 -5.43 -30.86
CA PRO A 454 -31.96 -4.42 -31.22
C PRO A 454 -30.85 -4.35 -30.18
N THR A 455 -29.66 -3.98 -30.63
CA THR A 455 -28.48 -3.79 -29.78
C THR A 455 -28.16 -2.33 -29.61
N ILE A 456 -27.16 -2.00 -28.83
CA ILE A 456 -26.72 -0.60 -28.65
C ILE A 456 -26.24 0.04 -29.95
N PHE A 457 -25.87 -0.75 -30.98
CA PHE A 457 -25.43 -0.23 -32.28
C PHE A 457 -26.62 0.34 -33.08
N GLN A 458 -27.84 -0.12 -32.85
CA GLN A 458 -29.03 0.49 -33.41
C GLN A 458 -29.38 1.86 -32.88
N ILE A 459 -28.72 2.35 -31.81
CA ILE A 459 -28.79 3.75 -31.41
C ILE A 459 -28.33 4.67 -32.58
N ARG A 460 -27.27 4.27 -33.30
CA ARG A 460 -26.84 4.98 -34.48
C ARG A 460 -27.90 4.90 -35.58
N THR A 461 -28.42 3.71 -35.86
CA THR A 461 -29.41 3.47 -36.92
C THR A 461 -30.66 4.33 -36.70
N ILE A 462 -31.27 4.34 -35.50
CA ILE A 462 -32.47 5.16 -35.23
C ILE A 462 -32.19 6.65 -35.35
N LEU A 463 -30.97 7.11 -35.12
CA LEU A 463 -30.59 8.52 -35.22
C LEU A 463 -30.28 8.97 -36.67
N THR A 464 -29.71 8.08 -37.49
CA THR A 464 -29.16 8.47 -38.80
C THR A 464 -29.92 7.90 -39.99
N ASP A 465 -30.63 6.77 -39.82
CA ASP A 465 -31.40 6.14 -40.86
C ASP A 465 -32.90 6.47 -40.72
N GLU A 466 -33.39 7.36 -41.58
CA GLU A 466 -34.77 7.85 -41.56
C GLU A 466 -35.77 6.76 -41.97
N GLU A 467 -35.42 5.98 -42.98
CA GLU A 467 -36.27 4.88 -43.44
C GLU A 467 -36.47 3.81 -42.35
N TRP A 468 -35.37 3.43 -41.66
CA TRP A 468 -35.44 2.49 -40.56
C TRP A 468 -36.24 3.06 -39.39
N ARG A 469 -36.01 4.36 -39.06
CA ARG A 469 -36.72 5.04 -37.97
C ARG A 469 -38.23 5.09 -38.25
N ASP A 470 -38.61 5.49 -39.46
CA ASP A 470 -40.02 5.59 -39.83
C ASP A 470 -40.73 4.21 -39.87
N ALA A 471 -39.99 3.13 -40.13
CA ALA A 471 -40.51 1.77 -40.04
C ALA A 471 -40.71 1.31 -38.56
N VAL A 472 -39.94 1.84 -37.58
CA VAL A 472 -39.98 1.43 -36.19
C VAL A 472 -40.93 2.27 -35.35
N VAL A 473 -40.93 3.60 -35.54
CA VAL A 473 -41.69 4.60 -34.72
C VAL A 473 -43.17 4.24 -34.56
N PRO A 474 -43.90 3.76 -35.60
CA PRO A 474 -45.31 3.40 -35.42
C PRO A 474 -45.61 2.34 -34.37
N TYR A 475 -44.64 1.51 -34.02
CA TYR A 475 -44.78 0.44 -33.04
C TYR A 475 -44.42 0.83 -31.62
N LEU A 476 -43.96 2.05 -31.41
CA LEU A 476 -43.53 2.58 -30.08
C LEU A 476 -44.74 3.24 -29.37
N SER A 477 -44.54 3.42 -28.05
CA SER A 477 -45.50 4.18 -27.22
C SER A 477 -45.74 5.60 -27.76
N LYS A 478 -46.93 6.12 -27.44
CA LYS A 478 -47.32 7.49 -27.90
C LYS A 478 -46.31 8.58 -27.59
N ASN A 479 -45.74 8.53 -26.37
CA ASN A 479 -44.74 9.50 -25.96
C ASN A 479 -43.46 9.47 -26.83
N LEU A 480 -43.03 8.30 -27.23
CA LEU A 480 -41.87 8.12 -28.11
C LEU A 480 -42.20 8.49 -29.55
N ARG A 481 -43.39 8.13 -30.04
CA ARG A 481 -43.88 8.59 -31.37
C ARG A 481 -43.86 10.12 -31.44
N ASP A 482 -44.48 10.80 -30.47
CA ASP A 482 -44.49 12.29 -30.39
C ASP A 482 -43.08 12.90 -30.31
N PHE A 483 -42.15 12.20 -29.60
CA PHE A 483 -40.76 12.64 -29.54
C PHE A 483 -40.10 12.59 -30.93
N TRP A 484 -40.17 11.45 -31.63
CA TRP A 484 -39.53 11.29 -32.93
C TRP A 484 -40.15 12.17 -34.03
N GLU A 485 -41.46 12.24 -34.07
CA GLU A 485 -42.18 13.01 -35.10
C GLU A 485 -42.15 14.50 -34.88
N LYS A 486 -42.23 14.97 -33.62
CA LYS A 486 -42.48 16.42 -33.31
C LYS A 486 -41.27 17.10 -32.68
N THR A 487 -40.54 16.39 -31.80
CA THR A 487 -39.48 16.99 -30.97
C THR A 487 -38.11 16.81 -31.59
N TYR A 488 -37.75 15.61 -32.00
CA TYR A 488 -36.44 15.29 -32.55
C TYR A 488 -36.12 16.06 -33.80
N LYS A 489 -37.12 16.24 -34.70
CA LYS A 489 -36.98 17.04 -35.93
C LYS A 489 -36.65 18.53 -35.69
N LYS A 490 -36.88 19.03 -34.49
CA LYS A 490 -36.57 20.41 -34.10
C LYS A 490 -35.19 20.58 -33.47
N TYR A 491 -34.49 19.48 -33.13
CA TYR A 491 -33.16 19.60 -32.59
C TYR A 491 -32.14 20.03 -33.63
N PRO A 492 -31.12 20.83 -33.27
CA PRO A 492 -30.02 21.16 -34.17
C PRO A 492 -29.30 19.87 -34.57
N GLY A 493 -28.87 19.77 -35.84
CA GLY A 493 -28.13 18.62 -36.35
C GLY A 493 -26.86 18.27 -35.55
N GLU A 494 -26.28 19.22 -34.85
CA GLU A 494 -25.07 19.07 -34.03
C GLU A 494 -25.29 18.23 -32.75
N ALA A 495 -26.54 18.03 -32.31
CA ALA A 495 -26.81 17.24 -31.11
C ALA A 495 -26.69 15.72 -31.34
N THR A 496 -26.93 15.24 -32.55
CA THR A 496 -26.87 13.83 -32.94
C THR A 496 -25.43 13.27 -32.95
N PRO A 497 -24.42 13.97 -33.53
CA PRO A 497 -23.05 13.52 -33.54
C PRO A 497 -22.47 13.23 -32.13
N VAL A 498 -22.90 13.95 -31.11
CA VAL A 498 -22.46 13.75 -29.75
C VAL A 498 -22.81 12.32 -29.25
N VAL A 499 -23.96 11.78 -29.69
CA VAL A 499 -24.41 10.42 -29.31
C VAL A 499 -23.82 9.37 -30.25
N THR A 500 -23.79 9.63 -31.57
CA THR A 500 -23.29 8.64 -32.55
C THR A 500 -21.81 8.40 -32.40
N ASN A 501 -20.99 9.40 -32.03
CA ASN A 501 -19.56 9.28 -31.76
C ASN A 501 -19.26 8.26 -30.61
N ILE A 502 -20.20 8.05 -29.69
CA ILE A 502 -20.04 7.03 -28.64
C ILE A 502 -20.08 5.64 -29.25
N ILE A 503 -21.05 5.42 -30.13
CA ILE A 503 -21.22 4.12 -30.79
C ILE A 503 -20.04 3.86 -31.72
N GLU A 504 -19.51 4.87 -32.40
CA GLU A 504 -18.31 4.78 -33.24
C GLU A 504 -17.07 4.35 -32.45
N ARG A 505 -16.93 4.81 -31.21
CA ARG A 505 -15.85 4.33 -30.34
C ARG A 505 -15.97 2.84 -30.04
N LEU A 506 -17.18 2.34 -29.77
CA LEU A 506 -17.41 0.92 -29.57
C LEU A 506 -17.22 0.10 -30.89
N ASP A 507 -17.44 0.73 -32.03
CA ASP A 507 -17.18 0.14 -33.36
C ASP A 507 -15.69 -0.08 -33.65
N SER A 508 -14.78 0.61 -32.93
CA SER A 508 -13.34 0.56 -33.17
C SER A 508 -12.71 -0.79 -32.81
N SER A 509 -13.35 -1.59 -31.96
CA SER A 509 -12.89 -2.94 -31.57
C SER A 509 -13.88 -3.99 -32.06
N ASN A 510 -13.42 -4.91 -32.92
CA ASN A 510 -14.25 -6.00 -33.42
C ASN A 510 -14.76 -6.93 -32.33
N ALA A 511 -13.94 -7.22 -31.33
CA ALA A 511 -14.31 -8.06 -30.20
C ALA A 511 -15.40 -7.38 -29.33
N VAL A 512 -15.22 -6.09 -28.99
CA VAL A 512 -16.22 -5.31 -28.26
C VAL A 512 -17.52 -5.19 -29.06
N LYS A 513 -17.41 -4.92 -30.36
CA LYS A 513 -18.56 -4.84 -31.25
C LYS A 513 -19.32 -6.17 -31.34
N ALA A 514 -18.62 -7.29 -31.37
CA ALA A 514 -19.25 -8.61 -31.36
C ALA A 514 -19.89 -8.92 -29.99
N PHE A 515 -19.21 -8.58 -28.90
CA PHE A 515 -19.71 -8.78 -27.55
C PHE A 515 -21.03 -8.06 -27.31
N LEU A 516 -21.12 -6.79 -27.71
CA LEU A 516 -22.29 -5.93 -27.51
C LEU A 516 -23.29 -5.93 -28.68
N GLY A 517 -22.94 -6.53 -29.83
CA GLY A 517 -23.71 -6.46 -31.08
C GLY A 517 -24.57 -7.70 -31.38
N SER A 518 -24.65 -8.66 -30.48
CA SER A 518 -25.51 -9.80 -30.61
C SER A 518 -26.86 -9.56 -29.94
N SER A 519 -27.96 -9.87 -30.65
CA SER A 519 -29.31 -9.76 -30.09
C SER A 519 -29.54 -10.62 -28.85
N LEU A 520 -28.92 -11.79 -28.79
CA LEU A 520 -29.03 -12.73 -27.67
C LEU A 520 -27.80 -12.61 -26.75
N SER A 521 -28.03 -12.57 -25.45
CA SER A 521 -26.98 -12.59 -24.45
C SER A 521 -26.60 -13.99 -24.04
N THR A 522 -25.29 -14.27 -23.98
CA THR A 522 -24.73 -15.47 -23.37
C THR A 522 -24.07 -15.17 -22.03
N TYR A 523 -23.69 -13.94 -21.81
CA TYR A 523 -23.28 -13.40 -20.53
C TYR A 523 -24.49 -12.86 -19.78
N ASP A 524 -24.60 -13.24 -18.51
CA ASP A 524 -25.57 -12.70 -17.54
C ASP A 524 -24.98 -12.77 -16.15
N ILE A 525 -24.59 -11.60 -15.60
CA ILE A 525 -23.92 -11.52 -14.32
C ILE A 525 -24.83 -11.95 -13.16
N ARG A 526 -26.16 -11.79 -13.30
CA ARG A 526 -27.11 -12.27 -12.30
C ARG A 526 -27.06 -13.81 -12.20
N THR A 527 -27.08 -14.49 -13.32
CA THR A 527 -26.91 -15.95 -13.40
C THR A 527 -25.54 -16.37 -12.83
N ALA A 528 -24.48 -15.61 -13.13
CA ALA A 528 -23.16 -15.89 -12.59
C ALA A 528 -23.14 -15.83 -11.06
N MET A 529 -23.77 -14.83 -10.47
CA MET A 529 -23.89 -14.69 -9.02
C MET A 529 -24.65 -15.84 -8.37
N ASP A 530 -25.79 -16.21 -8.94
CA ASP A 530 -26.70 -17.20 -8.34
C ASP A 530 -26.20 -18.64 -8.52
N GLN A 531 -25.52 -18.92 -9.62
CA GLN A 531 -24.90 -20.23 -9.90
C GLN A 531 -23.49 -20.36 -9.35
N GLY A 532 -22.86 -19.27 -8.90
CA GLY A 532 -21.49 -19.27 -8.39
C GLY A 532 -20.46 -19.49 -9.50
N LYS A 533 -20.62 -18.81 -10.65
CA LYS A 533 -19.64 -18.88 -11.74
C LYS A 533 -18.35 -18.16 -11.38
N VAL A 534 -17.28 -18.56 -12.03
CA VAL A 534 -15.93 -17.99 -11.96
C VAL A 534 -15.73 -17.21 -13.25
N VAL A 535 -15.86 -15.89 -13.18
CA VAL A 535 -15.92 -15.01 -14.34
C VAL A 535 -14.66 -14.16 -14.40
N PHE A 536 -13.91 -14.26 -15.48
CA PHE A 536 -12.79 -13.36 -15.80
C PHE A 536 -13.19 -12.52 -17.02
N ILE A 537 -13.07 -11.20 -16.88
CA ILE A 537 -13.35 -10.25 -17.95
C ILE A 537 -12.13 -9.37 -18.16
N CYS A 538 -11.60 -9.39 -19.38
CA CYS A 538 -10.65 -8.43 -19.88
C CYS A 538 -11.37 -7.54 -20.91
N PRO A 539 -11.63 -6.26 -20.59
CA PRO A 539 -12.15 -5.31 -21.58
C PRO A 539 -11.08 -5.05 -22.65
N SER A 540 -11.34 -4.19 -23.59
CA SER A 540 -10.52 -4.07 -24.80
C SER A 540 -9.07 -3.61 -24.64
N GLY A 541 -8.65 -3.16 -23.46
CA GLY A 541 -7.27 -2.76 -23.15
C GLY A 541 -6.84 -1.41 -23.77
N THR A 542 -7.75 -0.60 -24.31
CA THR A 542 -7.42 0.65 -25.01
C THR A 542 -8.38 1.81 -24.75
N GLY A 543 -8.07 2.64 -23.77
CA GLY A 543 -8.60 4.00 -23.69
C GLY A 543 -10.10 4.16 -23.41
N ASP A 544 -10.76 4.99 -24.20
CA ASP A 544 -12.17 5.37 -23.97
C ASP A 544 -13.17 4.22 -24.15
N THR A 545 -12.87 3.25 -25.01
CA THR A 545 -13.71 2.07 -25.23
C THR A 545 -13.76 1.21 -23.98
N ASP A 546 -12.61 0.99 -23.33
CA ASP A 546 -12.52 0.24 -22.07
C ASP A 546 -13.37 0.86 -20.98
N ARG A 547 -13.30 2.19 -20.85
CA ARG A 547 -14.08 2.90 -19.84
C ARG A 547 -15.57 2.71 -20.05
N ILE A 548 -16.05 2.76 -21.30
CA ILE A 548 -17.47 2.57 -21.60
C ILE A 548 -17.88 1.14 -21.22
N VAL A 549 -17.14 0.13 -21.69
CA VAL A 549 -17.44 -1.28 -21.43
C VAL A 549 -17.38 -1.57 -19.93
N ALA A 550 -16.31 -1.15 -19.26
CA ALA A 550 -16.14 -1.35 -17.82
C ALA A 550 -17.26 -0.68 -17.01
N CYS A 551 -17.69 0.52 -17.42
CA CYS A 551 -18.80 1.20 -16.77
C CYS A 551 -20.12 0.47 -16.95
N LEU A 552 -20.44 0.05 -18.16
CA LEU A 552 -21.65 -0.74 -18.41
C LEU A 552 -21.65 -2.02 -17.58
N LEU A 553 -20.51 -2.74 -17.49
CA LEU A 553 -20.37 -3.93 -16.66
C LEU A 553 -20.54 -3.65 -15.16
N ILE A 554 -20.00 -2.54 -14.65
CA ILE A 554 -20.15 -2.15 -13.25
C ILE A 554 -21.59 -1.76 -12.91
N TYR A 555 -22.27 -1.05 -13.81
CA TYR A 555 -23.69 -0.75 -13.63
C TYR A 555 -24.56 -2.00 -13.72
N ASP A 556 -24.25 -2.93 -14.62
CA ASP A 556 -24.93 -4.22 -14.70
C ASP A 556 -24.73 -5.06 -13.43
N LEU A 557 -23.48 -5.11 -12.91
CA LEU A 557 -23.17 -5.73 -11.62
C LEU A 557 -23.99 -5.13 -10.47
N PHE A 558 -24.10 -3.81 -10.42
CA PHE A 558 -24.86 -3.10 -9.38
C PHE A 558 -26.35 -3.44 -9.46
N ARG A 559 -26.94 -3.33 -10.64
CA ARG A 559 -28.35 -3.67 -10.91
C ARG A 559 -28.64 -5.16 -10.60
N ALA A 560 -27.80 -6.06 -11.11
CA ALA A 560 -27.94 -7.50 -10.85
C ALA A 560 -27.82 -7.82 -9.36
N GLY A 561 -26.93 -7.13 -8.64
CA GLY A 561 -26.84 -7.26 -7.18
C GLY A 561 -28.13 -6.82 -6.49
N LEU A 562 -28.70 -5.67 -6.85
CA LEU A 562 -29.96 -5.17 -6.29
C LEU A 562 -31.15 -6.08 -6.62
N SER A 563 -31.19 -6.66 -7.81
CA SER A 563 -32.30 -7.54 -8.22
C SER A 563 -32.37 -8.83 -7.41
N ARG A 564 -31.29 -9.22 -6.67
CA ARG A 564 -31.29 -10.37 -5.76
C ARG A 564 -32.21 -10.22 -4.54
N ARG A 565 -32.96 -9.12 -4.47
CA ARG A 565 -34.04 -8.95 -3.47
C ARG A 565 -35.14 -10.02 -3.58
N ASP A 566 -35.29 -10.64 -4.72
CA ASP A 566 -36.21 -11.76 -4.98
C ASP A 566 -35.76 -13.08 -4.34
N ILE A 567 -34.48 -13.20 -3.93
CA ILE A 567 -33.95 -14.37 -3.24
C ILE A 567 -33.94 -14.11 -1.72
N PRO A 568 -34.41 -15.04 -0.89
CA PRO A 568 -34.30 -14.96 0.55
C PRO A 568 -32.85 -14.77 1.01
N VAL A 569 -32.62 -13.99 2.04
CA VAL A 569 -31.26 -13.62 2.52
C VAL A 569 -30.40 -14.85 2.82
N ALA A 570 -31.01 -15.93 3.34
CA ALA A 570 -30.32 -17.18 3.69
C ALA A 570 -29.78 -17.91 2.44
N ASP A 571 -30.51 -17.82 1.32
CA ASP A 571 -30.22 -18.58 0.10
C ASP A 571 -29.29 -17.84 -0.86
N ARG A 572 -29.02 -16.55 -0.58
CA ARG A 572 -28.09 -15.76 -1.39
C ARG A 572 -26.67 -16.31 -1.23
N LYS A 573 -26.05 -16.72 -2.32
CA LYS A 573 -24.63 -17.11 -2.34
C LYS A 573 -23.74 -15.87 -2.30
N ASP A 574 -22.62 -15.96 -1.60
CA ASP A 574 -21.57 -14.94 -1.66
C ASP A 574 -20.97 -14.88 -3.06
N PHE A 575 -20.77 -13.67 -3.57
CA PHE A 575 -20.13 -13.40 -4.84
C PHE A 575 -19.04 -12.34 -4.66
N TYR A 576 -17.83 -12.65 -5.11
CA TYR A 576 -16.65 -11.83 -4.85
C TYR A 576 -16.19 -11.14 -6.12
N CYS A 577 -16.20 -9.81 -6.12
CA CYS A 577 -15.83 -8.98 -7.26
C CYS A 577 -14.43 -8.41 -7.05
N PHE A 578 -13.48 -8.87 -7.84
CA PHE A 578 -12.13 -8.32 -7.93
C PHE A 578 -12.10 -7.30 -9.05
N ILE A 579 -11.66 -6.08 -8.74
CA ILE A 579 -11.47 -5.01 -9.73
C ILE A 579 -10.00 -4.62 -9.67
N ASP A 580 -9.24 -5.03 -10.68
CA ASP A 580 -7.86 -4.57 -10.86
C ASP A 580 -7.86 -3.19 -11.52
N GLU A 581 -7.08 -2.27 -10.96
CA GLU A 581 -7.02 -0.85 -11.33
C GLU A 581 -8.37 -0.11 -11.23
N LEU A 582 -8.81 0.09 -10.00
CA LEU A 582 -10.09 0.76 -9.68
C LEU A 582 -10.21 2.17 -10.28
N THR A 583 -9.09 2.90 -10.41
CA THR A 583 -9.08 4.25 -10.99
C THR A 583 -9.49 4.28 -12.46
N ALA A 584 -9.30 3.19 -13.20
CA ALA A 584 -9.75 3.08 -14.58
C ALA A 584 -11.28 3.11 -14.69
N VAL A 585 -11.99 2.68 -13.66
CA VAL A 585 -13.44 2.56 -13.63
C VAL A 585 -14.12 3.69 -12.85
N ASP A 586 -13.47 4.24 -11.82
CA ASP A 586 -14.08 5.19 -10.87
C ASP A 586 -14.55 6.48 -11.53
N GLY A 587 -13.69 7.15 -12.30
CA GLY A 587 -14.02 8.45 -12.93
C GLY A 587 -15.23 8.36 -13.86
N ALA A 588 -15.54 7.17 -14.32
CA ALA A 588 -16.64 6.89 -15.24
C ALA A 588 -17.89 6.36 -14.53
N SER A 589 -17.80 5.91 -13.28
CA SER A 589 -18.92 5.29 -12.58
C SER A 589 -19.72 6.22 -11.67
N LYS A 590 -19.36 7.50 -11.56
CA LYS A 590 -20.06 8.56 -10.78
C LYS A 590 -20.58 8.09 -9.42
N GLY A 591 -19.73 7.48 -8.62
CA GLY A 591 -20.07 7.01 -7.27
C GLY A 591 -20.81 5.65 -7.21
N THR A 592 -21.02 4.95 -8.33
CA THR A 592 -21.62 3.60 -8.32
C THR A 592 -20.74 2.61 -7.55
N LEU A 593 -19.42 2.75 -7.60
CA LEU A 593 -18.50 1.95 -6.79
C LEU A 593 -18.72 2.17 -5.28
N ALA A 594 -18.97 3.41 -4.85
CA ALA A 594 -19.35 3.67 -3.47
C ALA A 594 -20.68 3.02 -3.14
N ALA A 595 -21.69 3.15 -4.02
CA ALA A 595 -22.99 2.52 -3.85
C ALA A 595 -22.89 0.97 -3.80
N ILE A 596 -22.02 0.35 -4.60
CA ILE A 596 -21.73 -1.09 -4.52
C ILE A 596 -21.23 -1.45 -3.12
N ALA A 597 -20.23 -0.72 -2.61
CA ALA A 597 -19.65 -0.99 -1.29
C ALA A 597 -20.67 -0.79 -0.15
N GLU A 598 -21.57 0.18 -0.29
CA GLU A 598 -22.55 0.53 0.74
C GLU A 598 -23.82 -0.35 0.69
N GLN A 599 -24.35 -0.60 -0.51
CA GLN A 599 -25.68 -1.19 -0.67
C GLN A 599 -25.66 -2.69 -0.95
N LEU A 600 -24.64 -3.18 -1.69
CA LEU A 600 -24.64 -4.58 -2.13
C LEU A 600 -24.24 -5.59 -1.04
N ARG A 601 -23.76 -5.12 0.10
CA ARG A 601 -23.43 -5.97 1.26
C ARG A 601 -24.57 -6.92 1.64
N LYS A 602 -25.79 -6.42 1.74
CA LYS A 602 -26.99 -7.19 2.11
C LYS A 602 -27.42 -8.19 1.02
N PHE A 603 -26.92 -8.00 -0.21
CA PHE A 603 -27.14 -8.90 -1.33
C PHE A 603 -25.99 -9.90 -1.51
N ARG A 604 -25.06 -9.95 -0.56
CA ARG A 604 -23.88 -10.84 -0.54
C ARG A 604 -22.96 -10.67 -1.73
N VAL A 605 -22.86 -9.48 -2.29
CA VAL A 605 -21.85 -9.08 -3.25
C VAL A 605 -20.75 -8.35 -2.50
N LYS A 606 -19.52 -8.84 -2.60
CA LYS A 606 -18.34 -8.38 -1.88
C LYS A 606 -17.33 -7.84 -2.87
N LEU A 607 -16.71 -6.70 -2.55
CA LEU A 607 -15.80 -6.01 -3.45
C LEU A 607 -14.36 -6.08 -2.92
N LEU A 608 -13.45 -6.54 -3.77
CA LEU A 608 -12.00 -6.56 -3.54
C LEU A 608 -11.35 -5.70 -4.64
N ALA A 609 -10.98 -4.49 -4.30
CA ALA A 609 -10.50 -3.52 -5.26
C ALA A 609 -9.01 -3.23 -5.09
N MET A 610 -8.35 -3.05 -6.21
CA MET A 610 -6.93 -2.71 -6.28
C MET A 610 -6.77 -1.36 -6.96
N THR A 611 -5.84 -0.56 -6.48
CA THR A 611 -5.44 0.67 -7.15
C THR A 611 -4.02 1.07 -6.77
N GLN A 612 -3.40 1.80 -7.65
CA GLN A 612 -2.07 2.36 -7.37
C GLN A 612 -2.18 3.60 -6.48
N MET A 613 -3.22 4.41 -6.67
CA MET A 613 -3.38 5.70 -5.99
C MET A 613 -4.86 5.93 -5.62
N ALA A 614 -5.18 5.77 -4.33
CA ALA A 614 -6.52 6.06 -3.83
C ALA A 614 -6.88 7.55 -3.94
N GLN A 615 -5.89 8.44 -3.96
CA GLN A 615 -6.13 9.88 -4.11
C GLN A 615 -6.68 10.26 -5.48
N ARG A 616 -6.44 9.44 -6.51
CA ARG A 616 -7.03 9.63 -7.86
C ARG A 616 -8.50 9.26 -7.93
N LEU A 617 -9.01 8.51 -6.96
CA LEU A 617 -10.43 8.21 -6.88
C LEU A 617 -11.24 9.48 -6.59
N THR A 618 -12.44 9.54 -7.14
CA THR A 618 -13.36 10.64 -6.82
C THR A 618 -13.58 10.72 -5.30
N PRO A 619 -13.75 11.92 -4.74
CA PRO A 619 -13.93 12.08 -3.29
C PRO A 619 -15.06 11.21 -2.72
N THR A 620 -16.18 11.11 -3.42
CA THR A 620 -17.33 10.28 -3.03
C THR A 620 -16.97 8.80 -2.97
N THR A 621 -16.35 8.26 -4.01
CA THR A 621 -15.92 6.86 -4.05
C THR A 621 -14.87 6.59 -2.97
N ARG A 622 -13.85 7.44 -2.87
CA ARG A 622 -12.81 7.28 -1.87
C ARG A 622 -13.37 7.26 -0.44
N GLN A 623 -14.30 8.18 -0.12
CA GLN A 623 -14.92 8.25 1.20
C GLN A 623 -15.81 7.03 1.48
N GLY A 624 -16.69 6.65 0.54
CA GLY A 624 -17.58 5.49 0.68
C GLY A 624 -16.79 4.19 0.85
N LEU A 625 -15.72 4.01 0.06
CA LEU A 625 -14.85 2.84 0.15
C LEU A 625 -14.13 2.79 1.50
N LEU A 626 -13.44 3.88 1.90
CA LEU A 626 -12.67 3.92 3.14
C LEU A 626 -13.52 3.72 4.41
N GLN A 627 -14.80 4.11 4.39
CA GLN A 627 -15.71 3.91 5.51
C GLN A 627 -16.11 2.44 5.70
N ASN A 628 -16.25 1.69 4.61
CA ASN A 628 -16.81 0.33 4.62
C ASN A 628 -15.75 -0.79 4.56
N LEU A 629 -14.46 -0.45 4.70
CA LEU A 629 -13.35 -1.42 4.60
C LEU A 629 -13.40 -2.47 5.72
N SER A 630 -13.33 -3.73 5.33
CA SER A 630 -12.98 -4.85 6.21
C SER A 630 -11.50 -5.23 6.11
N VAL A 631 -10.87 -4.97 4.98
CA VAL A 631 -9.43 -5.15 4.76
C VAL A 631 -8.87 -3.89 4.12
N LEU A 632 -7.86 -3.31 4.73
CA LEU A 632 -7.04 -2.27 4.15
C LEU A 632 -5.61 -2.77 4.07
N SER A 633 -5.09 -2.93 2.87
CA SER A 633 -3.74 -3.40 2.60
C SER A 633 -2.99 -2.40 1.75
N THR A 634 -1.71 -2.18 2.04
CA THR A 634 -0.83 -1.37 1.20
C THR A 634 0.51 -2.05 0.99
N THR A 635 1.04 -1.92 -0.21
CA THR A 635 2.46 -2.17 -0.52
C THR A 635 3.21 -0.86 -0.49
N ALA A 636 4.45 -0.80 -1.01
CA ALA A 636 5.11 0.48 -1.17
C ALA A 636 4.26 1.44 -2.01
N SER A 637 4.17 2.67 -1.56
CA SER A 637 3.45 3.75 -2.21
C SER A 637 4.25 5.05 -2.13
N ASP A 638 3.78 6.12 -2.74
CA ASP A 638 4.34 7.44 -2.51
C ASP A 638 4.00 7.95 -1.11
N VAL A 639 4.57 9.11 -0.76
CA VAL A 639 4.43 9.69 0.58
C VAL A 639 2.97 10.07 0.88
N ASP A 640 2.26 10.59 -0.10
CA ASP A 640 0.88 11.10 0.09
C ASP A 640 -0.11 9.95 0.31
N GLU A 641 0.02 8.86 -0.45
CA GLU A 641 -0.75 7.63 -0.22
C GLU A 641 -0.41 6.98 1.11
N ALA A 642 0.88 6.95 1.47
CA ALA A 642 1.33 6.45 2.77
C ALA A 642 0.72 7.27 3.92
N LEU A 643 0.66 8.60 3.79
CA LEU A 643 0.01 9.49 4.75
C LEU A 643 -1.49 9.23 4.87
N LEU A 644 -2.19 9.00 3.73
CA LEU A 644 -3.62 8.66 3.73
C LEU A 644 -3.89 7.39 4.54
N VAL A 645 -3.11 6.35 4.28
CA VAL A 645 -3.27 5.04 4.93
C VAL A 645 -2.90 5.12 6.41
N THR A 646 -1.79 5.76 6.76
CA THR A 646 -1.34 5.88 8.16
C THR A 646 -2.28 6.72 9.02
N ARG A 647 -2.90 7.78 8.45
CA ARG A 647 -3.96 8.52 9.13
C ARG A 647 -5.15 7.61 9.46
N ARG A 648 -5.52 6.73 8.54
CA ARG A 648 -6.63 5.77 8.76
C ARG A 648 -6.30 4.74 9.84
N TRP A 649 -5.03 4.42 10.04
CA TRP A 649 -4.53 3.54 11.10
C TRP A 649 -4.21 4.28 12.41
N GLY A 650 -4.61 5.55 12.57
CA GLY A 650 -4.33 6.33 13.79
C GLY A 650 -2.85 6.57 14.02
N LYS A 651 -2.06 6.67 12.94
CA LYS A 651 -0.59 6.88 12.97
C LYS A 651 0.19 5.76 13.69
N LYS A 652 -0.38 4.55 13.79
CA LYS A 652 0.30 3.38 14.40
C LYS A 652 1.46 2.84 13.55
N VAL A 653 1.57 3.25 12.30
CA VAL A 653 2.67 2.96 11.38
C VAL A 653 3.14 4.27 10.78
N GLU A 654 4.44 4.46 10.68
CA GLU A 654 4.99 5.66 10.06
C GLU A 654 4.92 5.59 8.52
N PRO A 655 4.71 6.71 7.81
CA PRO A 655 4.67 6.74 6.35
C PRO A 655 5.93 6.15 5.70
N ASP A 656 7.11 6.44 6.28
CA ASP A 656 8.39 5.92 5.79
C ASP A 656 8.46 4.38 5.79
N THR A 657 7.73 3.75 6.71
CA THR A 657 7.61 2.29 6.76
C THR A 657 6.94 1.74 5.51
N ILE A 658 5.90 2.43 5.03
CA ILE A 658 5.15 2.04 3.84
C ILE A 658 5.96 2.31 2.59
N THR A 659 6.56 3.52 2.46
CA THR A 659 7.36 3.89 1.29
C THR A 659 8.57 2.98 1.07
N ALA A 660 9.12 2.41 2.16
CA ALA A 660 10.28 1.53 2.15
C ALA A 660 9.95 0.03 2.02
N LEU A 661 8.69 -0.35 1.83
CA LEU A 661 8.32 -1.76 1.67
C LEU A 661 8.97 -2.35 0.41
N ARG A 662 9.44 -3.60 0.53
CA ARG A 662 9.95 -4.37 -0.61
C ARG A 662 8.78 -4.95 -1.42
N PRO A 663 8.99 -5.29 -2.70
CA PRO A 663 8.00 -6.04 -3.48
C PRO A 663 7.46 -7.26 -2.71
N TYR A 664 6.19 -7.57 -2.89
CA TYR A 664 5.47 -8.67 -2.21
C TYR A 664 5.43 -8.58 -0.69
N ASN A 665 5.71 -7.41 -0.11
CA ASN A 665 5.50 -7.13 1.31
C ASN A 665 4.39 -6.10 1.47
N TYR A 666 3.51 -6.37 2.42
CA TYR A 666 2.34 -5.57 2.69
C TYR A 666 2.30 -5.16 4.15
N VAL A 667 1.67 -4.04 4.42
CA VAL A 667 1.11 -3.72 5.73
C VAL A 667 -0.40 -3.70 5.58
N MET A 668 -1.11 -4.42 6.43
CA MET A 668 -2.57 -4.51 6.34
C MET A 668 -3.24 -4.50 7.70
N SER A 669 -4.49 -4.05 7.73
CA SER A 669 -5.40 -4.23 8.85
C SER A 669 -6.65 -4.96 8.38
N VAL A 670 -7.20 -5.81 9.21
CA VAL A 670 -8.40 -6.60 8.93
C VAL A 670 -9.45 -6.42 10.02
N THR A 671 -10.70 -6.66 9.69
CA THR A 671 -11.78 -6.69 10.68
C THR A 671 -12.03 -8.13 11.11
N LEU A 672 -12.02 -8.37 12.41
CA LEU A 672 -12.33 -9.65 13.05
C LEU A 672 -13.57 -9.47 13.96
N ALA A 673 -13.87 -10.48 14.78
CA ALA A 673 -15.03 -10.47 15.68
C ALA A 673 -15.01 -9.32 16.71
N ASP A 674 -13.83 -8.98 17.17
CA ASP A 674 -13.53 -7.96 18.18
C ASP A 674 -13.24 -6.57 17.60
N GLY A 675 -13.40 -6.40 16.30
CA GLY A 675 -13.23 -5.13 15.60
C GLY A 675 -12.07 -5.12 14.61
N ARG A 676 -11.62 -3.92 14.25
CA ARG A 676 -10.50 -3.75 13.33
C ARG A 676 -9.19 -3.96 14.07
N THR A 677 -8.33 -4.82 13.51
CA THR A 677 -6.98 -5.05 14.05
C THR A 677 -6.07 -3.84 13.86
N ASP A 678 -5.03 -3.77 14.66
CA ASP A 678 -3.88 -2.93 14.35
C ASP A 678 -3.26 -3.37 13.02
N PRO A 679 -2.60 -2.44 12.30
CA PRO A 679 -1.88 -2.80 11.09
C PRO A 679 -0.72 -3.74 11.40
N PHE A 680 -0.55 -4.78 10.61
CA PHE A 680 0.51 -5.77 10.75
C PHE A 680 1.18 -6.05 9.41
N ARG A 681 2.43 -6.55 9.46
CA ARG A 681 3.20 -6.88 8.25
C ARG A 681 2.83 -8.27 7.74
N VAL A 682 2.73 -8.37 6.41
CA VAL A 682 2.47 -9.62 5.70
C VAL A 682 3.45 -9.75 4.54
N ARG A 683 4.05 -10.92 4.38
CA ARG A 683 4.72 -11.31 3.14
C ARG A 683 3.70 -11.99 2.23
N GLY A 684 3.54 -11.52 1.02
CA GLY A 684 2.66 -12.15 0.03
C GLY A 684 3.11 -13.58 -0.28
N ALA A 685 2.14 -14.44 -0.52
CA ALA A 685 2.37 -15.75 -1.12
C ALA A 685 2.18 -15.64 -2.64
N SER A 686 2.92 -16.43 -3.41
CA SER A 686 2.68 -16.55 -4.85
C SER A 686 1.65 -17.64 -5.15
N VAL A 687 1.10 -17.61 -6.36
CA VAL A 687 0.17 -18.64 -6.83
C VAL A 687 0.87 -20.00 -6.86
N GLU A 688 2.13 -20.04 -7.30
CA GLU A 688 2.93 -21.26 -7.32
C GLU A 688 3.16 -21.81 -5.91
N GLU A 689 3.50 -20.95 -4.96
CA GLU A 689 3.78 -21.36 -3.57
C GLU A 689 2.58 -22.04 -2.92
N LEU A 690 1.35 -21.63 -3.23
CA LEU A 690 0.15 -22.16 -2.57
C LEU A 690 -0.60 -23.23 -3.38
N TYR A 691 -0.48 -23.21 -4.71
CA TYR A 691 -1.34 -23.99 -5.58
C TYR A 691 -0.57 -24.86 -6.59
N GLU A 692 0.70 -25.20 -6.32
CA GLU A 692 1.51 -26.10 -7.15
C GLU A 692 0.74 -27.39 -7.52
N ASP A 693 0.03 -27.96 -6.52
CA ASP A 693 -0.78 -29.17 -6.70
C ASP A 693 -1.97 -28.98 -7.66
N TYR A 694 -2.38 -27.75 -7.91
CA TYR A 694 -3.48 -27.42 -8.84
C TYR A 694 -2.99 -27.02 -10.23
N HIS A 695 -1.69 -26.97 -10.48
CA HIS A 695 -1.13 -26.56 -11.75
C HIS A 695 -1.38 -27.61 -12.85
N ARG A 696 -2.22 -27.31 -13.86
CA ARG A 696 -2.65 -28.20 -14.94
C ARG A 696 -2.51 -27.54 -16.31
N PRO A 697 -1.30 -27.22 -16.78
CA PRO A 697 -1.09 -26.54 -18.07
C PRO A 697 -1.56 -27.41 -19.27
N ASP A 698 -1.51 -28.73 -19.15
CA ASP A 698 -1.91 -29.66 -20.23
C ASP A 698 -3.43 -29.69 -20.45
N ASP A 699 -4.22 -29.22 -19.49
CA ASP A 699 -5.69 -29.22 -19.58
C ASP A 699 -6.28 -27.89 -20.11
N LEU A 700 -5.42 -26.93 -20.52
CA LEU A 700 -5.87 -25.62 -21.00
C LEU A 700 -6.76 -25.69 -22.23
N SER A 701 -6.50 -26.62 -23.16
CA SER A 701 -7.35 -26.84 -24.33
C SER A 701 -8.74 -27.35 -23.95
N LYS A 702 -8.83 -28.22 -22.96
CA LYS A 702 -10.10 -28.73 -22.42
C LYS A 702 -10.88 -27.63 -21.70
N LEU A 703 -10.17 -26.80 -20.96
CA LEU A 703 -10.75 -25.62 -20.29
C LEU A 703 -11.36 -24.67 -21.33
N SER A 704 -10.60 -24.32 -22.37
CA SER A 704 -11.10 -23.45 -23.46
C SER A 704 -12.34 -24.01 -24.13
N ALA A 705 -12.35 -25.31 -24.44
CA ALA A 705 -13.52 -25.98 -25.00
C ALA A 705 -14.73 -25.93 -24.06
N SER A 706 -14.51 -26.10 -22.74
CA SER A 706 -15.57 -25.97 -21.74
C SER A 706 -16.12 -24.53 -21.66
N VAL A 707 -15.25 -23.53 -21.70
CA VAL A 707 -15.65 -22.11 -21.72
C VAL A 707 -16.49 -21.79 -22.97
N ASP A 708 -16.10 -22.32 -24.15
CA ASP A 708 -16.87 -22.18 -25.38
C ASP A 708 -18.31 -22.71 -25.20
N GLN A 709 -18.46 -23.83 -24.53
CA GLN A 709 -19.77 -24.42 -24.24
C GLN A 709 -20.56 -23.63 -23.19
N ASN A 710 -19.91 -23.25 -22.11
CA ASN A 710 -20.53 -22.52 -20.97
C ASN A 710 -21.13 -21.18 -21.40
N LEU A 711 -20.44 -20.47 -22.26
CA LEU A 711 -20.82 -19.15 -22.77
C LEU A 711 -21.39 -19.20 -24.20
N ARG A 712 -21.50 -20.40 -24.79
CA ARG A 712 -21.94 -20.57 -26.19
C ARG A 712 -21.23 -19.55 -27.10
N ARG A 713 -19.91 -19.46 -26.94
CA ARG A 713 -19.09 -18.47 -27.66
C ARG A 713 -19.15 -18.73 -29.17
N ARG A 714 -19.24 -17.64 -29.92
CA ARG A 714 -19.28 -17.67 -31.39
C ARG A 714 -18.12 -16.91 -31.98
N PRO A 715 -17.63 -17.25 -33.18
CA PRO A 715 -16.65 -16.45 -33.89
C PRO A 715 -17.10 -15.01 -34.07
N VAL A 716 -16.17 -14.06 -33.87
CA VAL A 716 -16.43 -12.62 -34.02
C VAL A 716 -17.07 -12.32 -35.38
N ARG A 717 -16.51 -12.89 -36.48
CA ARG A 717 -17.04 -12.70 -37.85
C ARG A 717 -18.53 -13.02 -37.94
N ASP A 718 -18.95 -14.15 -37.35
CA ASP A 718 -20.35 -14.63 -37.50
C ASP A 718 -21.31 -13.66 -36.80
N ILE A 719 -20.92 -13.16 -35.65
CA ILE A 719 -21.74 -12.19 -34.90
C ILE A 719 -21.80 -10.85 -35.65
N LEU A 720 -20.69 -10.38 -36.20
CA LEU A 720 -20.68 -9.15 -36.99
C LEU A 720 -21.47 -9.26 -38.28
N ASP A 721 -21.49 -10.44 -38.90
CA ASP A 721 -22.34 -10.68 -40.10
C ASP A 721 -23.82 -10.70 -39.73
N ASP A 722 -24.19 -11.28 -38.59
CA ASP A 722 -25.56 -11.19 -38.06
C ASP A 722 -25.96 -9.74 -37.78
N LEU A 723 -25.07 -8.97 -37.14
CA LEU A 723 -25.30 -7.55 -36.80
C LEU A 723 -25.54 -6.71 -38.08
N ARG A 724 -24.74 -6.92 -39.14
CA ARG A 724 -24.92 -6.21 -40.42
C ARG A 724 -26.29 -6.47 -41.06
N ARG A 725 -26.88 -7.63 -40.81
CA ARG A 725 -28.19 -8.04 -41.38
C ARG A 725 -29.35 -7.70 -40.43
N LEU A 726 -29.05 -7.29 -39.18
CA LEU A 726 -30.06 -7.15 -38.13
C LEU A 726 -31.10 -6.09 -38.46
N ASP A 727 -30.71 -4.93 -38.95
CA ASP A 727 -31.61 -3.83 -39.27
C ASP A 727 -32.68 -4.25 -40.31
N ASN A 728 -32.25 -4.89 -41.38
CA ASN A 728 -33.14 -5.44 -42.41
C ASN A 728 -34.03 -6.57 -41.87
N ARG A 729 -33.54 -7.39 -40.94
CA ARG A 729 -34.33 -8.46 -40.35
C ARG A 729 -35.40 -7.91 -39.40
N ILE A 730 -35.09 -6.86 -38.64
CA ILE A 730 -36.04 -6.14 -37.78
C ILE A 730 -37.16 -5.55 -38.64
N MET A 731 -36.85 -4.81 -39.71
CA MET A 731 -37.87 -4.22 -40.59
C MET A 731 -38.81 -5.28 -41.20
N ARG A 732 -38.25 -6.37 -41.69
CA ARG A 732 -39.07 -7.52 -42.23
C ARG A 732 -39.95 -8.15 -41.15
N ALA A 733 -39.44 -8.24 -39.93
CA ALA A 733 -40.21 -8.79 -38.84
C ALA A 733 -41.36 -7.85 -38.43
N LEU A 734 -41.14 -6.55 -38.39
CA LEU A 734 -42.18 -5.55 -38.11
C LEU A 734 -43.27 -5.57 -39.15
N ALA A 735 -42.91 -5.63 -40.42
CA ALA A 735 -43.88 -5.72 -41.52
C ALA A 735 -44.80 -6.99 -41.40
N SER A 736 -44.36 -8.03 -40.67
CA SER A 736 -45.17 -9.23 -40.40
C SER A 736 -46.03 -9.14 -39.13
N ILE A 737 -45.83 -8.13 -38.29
CA ILE A 737 -46.59 -7.91 -37.06
C ILE A 737 -47.77 -6.95 -37.39
N GLN A 738 -49.00 -7.43 -37.27
CA GLN A 738 -50.17 -6.58 -37.41
C GLN A 738 -50.22 -5.59 -36.24
N VAL A 739 -50.20 -4.31 -36.55
CA VAL A 739 -50.49 -3.22 -35.57
C VAL A 739 -51.95 -3.36 -35.19
N GLN A 740 -52.27 -3.79 -33.99
CA GLN A 740 -53.61 -3.51 -33.42
C GLN A 740 -53.69 -2.00 -33.16
N PRO A 741 -54.68 -1.29 -33.72
CA PRO A 741 -54.90 0.10 -33.37
C PRO A 741 -55.11 0.19 -31.88
N ASP A 742 -54.43 1.16 -31.22
CA ASP A 742 -54.71 1.47 -29.84
C ASP A 742 -56.17 1.91 -29.69
N ASP A 743 -57.02 1.08 -29.05
CA ASP A 743 -58.43 1.35 -28.71
C ASP A 743 -58.60 2.48 -27.65
N ASP A 744 -57.61 3.29 -27.44
CA ASP A 744 -57.60 4.33 -26.39
C ASP A 744 -58.21 5.71 -26.79
N ASP A 745 -58.78 5.82 -28.03
CA ASP A 745 -59.49 7.06 -28.41
C ASP A 745 -61.02 7.06 -28.12
N ASP A 746 -61.57 5.96 -27.59
CA ASP A 746 -62.98 5.91 -27.17
C ASP A 746 -63.19 5.95 -25.64
N VAL A 747 -62.86 7.04 -24.99
CA VAL A 747 -63.44 7.35 -23.69
C VAL A 747 -64.72 8.15 -23.95
N PRO A 748 -65.92 7.54 -23.73
CA PRO A 748 -67.19 8.28 -23.93
C PRO A 748 -67.25 9.42 -22.91
N ARG A 749 -67.27 10.67 -23.42
CA ARG A 749 -67.64 11.89 -22.65
C ARG A 749 -69.09 11.80 -22.12
N GLY A 750 -69.39 10.85 -21.25
CA GLY A 750 -70.77 10.62 -20.83
C GLY A 750 -70.96 10.18 -19.38
N ARG A 751 -69.94 10.14 -18.53
CA ARG A 751 -70.10 9.66 -17.15
C ARG A 751 -69.71 10.67 -16.03
N GLU A 752 -69.42 11.91 -16.36
CA GLU A 752 -69.17 12.91 -15.28
C GLU A 752 -70.44 13.60 -14.77
N GLN A 753 -71.58 13.44 -15.44
CA GLN A 753 -72.87 14.06 -14.93
C GLN A 753 -73.71 13.12 -14.07
N GLN A 754 -73.36 11.84 -13.90
CA GLN A 754 -74.09 10.91 -13.03
C GLN A 754 -73.46 10.64 -11.64
N ARG A 755 -72.25 11.11 -11.45
CA ARG A 755 -71.61 10.97 -10.12
C ARG A 755 -71.83 12.16 -9.18
N ALA A 756 -72.49 13.22 -9.63
CA ALA A 756 -72.84 14.37 -8.81
C ALA A 756 -74.24 14.29 -8.18
N ALA A 757 -75.05 13.28 -8.54
CA ALA A 757 -76.43 13.12 -8.03
C ALA A 757 -76.61 12.06 -6.95
N ASP A 758 -75.65 11.16 -6.75
CA ASP A 758 -75.83 10.04 -5.78
C ASP A 758 -75.11 10.22 -4.43
N ASN A 759 -74.60 11.44 -4.14
CA ASN A 759 -73.90 11.67 -2.86
C ASN A 759 -74.64 12.52 -1.86
N THR A 760 -76.02 12.48 -1.90
CA THR A 760 -76.87 13.23 -0.96
C THR A 760 -77.92 12.34 -0.27
N GLN A 761 -77.64 11.11 0.15
CA GLN A 761 -78.43 10.40 1.07
C GLN A 761 -77.67 9.23 1.65
N ALA A 762 -77.06 9.38 2.79
CA ALA A 762 -76.96 8.44 3.90
C ALA A 762 -76.22 9.14 5.06
N GLN A 763 -77.14 9.60 5.98
CA GLN A 763 -76.69 9.99 7.32
C GLN A 763 -76.81 8.77 8.27
N VAL A 764 -75.82 8.77 9.20
CA VAL A 764 -75.93 8.30 10.61
C VAL A 764 -75.79 6.77 10.78
N GLU A 765 -74.72 6.36 11.37
CA GLU A 765 -74.64 5.64 12.63
C GLU A 765 -73.26 5.67 13.26
N GLU A 766 -73.23 5.89 14.56
CA GLU A 766 -72.11 6.21 15.44
C GLU A 766 -71.35 4.96 15.91
N GLY A 767 -70.04 5.23 16.20
CA GLY A 767 -69.21 4.78 17.29
C GLY A 767 -68.29 3.60 17.11
N PRO A 768 -67.28 3.39 18.00
CA PRO A 768 -66.31 4.39 18.47
C PRO A 768 -64.79 3.94 18.34
N GLU A 769 -63.87 4.91 18.48
CA GLU A 769 -62.52 4.86 19.03
C GLU A 769 -61.42 4.00 18.40
N SER A 770 -60.44 4.64 17.81
CA SER A 770 -59.02 4.49 18.19
C SER A 770 -58.11 5.53 17.50
N GLY A 771 -57.35 6.17 18.33
CA GLY A 771 -56.26 7.16 18.21
C GLY A 771 -55.63 7.51 16.89
N ARG A 772 -55.82 8.75 16.47
CA ARG A 772 -54.92 9.44 15.50
C ARG A 772 -54.12 10.53 16.22
N ILE A 773 -52.82 10.39 16.20
CA ILE A 773 -51.89 11.46 16.56
C ILE A 773 -51.80 12.45 15.39
N ARG A 774 -52.24 13.67 15.64
CA ARG A 774 -52.06 14.82 14.73
C ARG A 774 -50.90 15.67 15.26
N ILE A 775 -49.89 15.94 14.43
CA ILE A 775 -48.89 16.95 14.68
C ILE A 775 -49.33 18.19 13.92
N SER A 776 -49.67 19.27 14.64
CA SER A 776 -49.89 20.60 14.08
C SER A 776 -48.67 21.47 14.38
N LYS A 777 -48.21 22.20 13.36
CA LYS A 777 -47.30 23.34 13.52
C LYS A 777 -48.14 24.57 13.92
N ASP A 778 -47.67 25.30 14.91
CA ASP A 778 -47.75 26.77 14.95
C ASP A 778 -46.74 27.37 15.95
N PRO A 779 -46.32 28.60 15.73
CA PRO A 779 -45.08 29.13 16.31
C PRO A 779 -45.34 30.14 17.45
N GLY A 780 -44.34 30.20 18.34
CA GLY A 780 -44.11 31.42 19.15
C GLY A 780 -44.49 31.30 20.63
N THR A 781 -43.52 31.30 21.50
CA THR A 781 -43.37 32.24 22.61
C THR A 781 -42.05 31.99 23.34
N VAL A 782 -41.35 33.05 23.55
CA VAL A 782 -40.11 33.29 24.28
C VAL A 782 -40.36 33.14 25.77
N ILE A 783 -39.51 32.46 26.55
CA ILE A 783 -39.18 32.85 27.93
C ILE A 783 -37.72 32.41 28.25
N SER A 784 -36.97 33.36 28.74
CA SER A 784 -35.64 33.45 29.24
C SER A 784 -35.31 32.56 30.45
N GLY A 785 -34.04 32.14 30.55
CA GLY A 785 -33.48 31.59 31.77
C GLY A 785 -32.00 31.26 31.62
N SER A 786 -31.18 32.15 32.11
CA SER A 786 -29.73 32.20 32.25
C SER A 786 -29.10 30.99 32.94
N THR A 787 -27.92 30.56 32.55
CA THR A 787 -26.64 30.67 33.30
C THR A 787 -25.48 30.09 32.50
N ASP A 788 -24.55 30.95 32.31
CA ASP A 788 -23.09 30.88 32.20
C ASP A 788 -22.37 29.51 32.13
N GLU A 789 -21.55 29.30 31.11
CA GLU A 789 -20.12 29.09 31.25
C GLU A 789 -19.39 29.15 29.89
N GLU A 790 -18.26 29.74 29.93
CA GLU A 790 -17.42 30.38 28.93
C GLU A 790 -16.84 29.44 27.86
N SER A 791 -16.82 29.94 26.63
CA SER A 791 -15.82 29.69 25.61
C SER A 791 -14.56 30.52 25.88
N PRO A 792 -13.36 30.16 25.40
CA PRO A 792 -12.95 30.82 24.16
C PRO A 792 -12.03 29.98 23.27
N TYR A 793 -12.06 30.22 21.99
CA TYR A 793 -10.93 30.49 21.09
C TYR A 793 -11.43 30.65 19.65
N ASP A 794 -11.54 31.92 19.27
CA ASP A 794 -11.47 32.40 17.91
C ASP A 794 -9.99 32.41 17.49
N GLU A 795 -9.64 31.88 16.35
CA GLU A 795 -8.44 32.26 15.58
C GLU A 795 -8.83 32.59 14.13
N GLU A 796 -8.67 33.88 13.85
CA GLU A 796 -8.82 34.54 12.57
C GLU A 796 -7.75 34.08 11.58
N GLU A 797 -8.14 33.81 10.33
CA GLU A 797 -7.25 33.73 9.17
C GLU A 797 -6.85 35.14 8.72
N PRO A 798 -5.59 35.41 8.36
CA PRO A 798 -5.20 36.64 7.68
C PRO A 798 -5.30 36.49 6.14
N PRO A 799 -5.52 37.59 5.41
CA PRO A 799 -5.80 37.61 3.98
C PRO A 799 -4.51 37.49 3.14
N TYR A 800 -4.65 36.86 1.98
CA TYR A 800 -3.64 36.83 0.91
C TYR A 800 -3.62 38.17 0.15
N ASP A 801 -2.43 38.76 0.05
CA ASP A 801 -2.10 39.81 -0.92
C ASP A 801 -1.46 39.16 -2.16
N GLU A 802 -2.01 39.50 -3.35
CA GLU A 802 -1.38 39.31 -4.66
C GLU A 802 -0.37 40.47 -4.87
N ASP A 803 0.84 40.17 -5.33
CA ASP A 803 1.47 40.72 -6.54
C ASP A 803 2.98 40.49 -6.60
N ASP A 804 3.43 40.31 -7.81
CA ASP A 804 4.74 40.53 -8.42
C ASP A 804 5.65 39.31 -8.70
N GLY A 805 5.65 38.87 -9.98
CA GLY A 805 6.79 38.25 -10.64
C GLY A 805 7.67 39.30 -11.33
N PRO A 806 8.62 38.97 -12.23
CA PRO A 806 9.56 37.84 -12.24
C PRO A 806 11.04 38.29 -12.40
N ALA A 807 12.01 37.42 -12.13
CA ALA A 807 13.32 37.50 -12.81
C ALA A 807 14.10 36.19 -12.70
N GLY A 808 14.63 35.76 -13.81
CA GLY A 808 15.33 34.54 -14.07
C GLY A 808 16.78 34.47 -13.58
N GLY A 809 17.33 33.25 -13.70
CA GLY A 809 18.74 32.97 -13.47
C GLY A 809 19.04 31.48 -13.43
N SER A 810 19.33 30.90 -14.59
CA SER A 810 19.97 29.59 -14.76
C SER A 810 21.38 29.61 -14.24
N VAL A 811 21.81 28.58 -13.53
CA VAL A 811 23.20 28.05 -13.63
C VAL A 811 23.18 26.54 -13.45
N VAL A 812 23.74 25.86 -14.46
CA VAL A 812 24.18 24.47 -14.53
C VAL A 812 25.45 24.30 -13.69
N VAL A 813 25.56 23.29 -12.90
CA VAL A 813 26.66 22.30 -12.87
C VAL A 813 26.15 21.00 -12.31
#